data_b28c2fb918383839efeeeb913cc27958
#
_entry.id   b28c2fb918383839efeeeb913cc27958
#
_cell.length_a   1.000
_cell.length_b   1.000
_cell.length_c   1.000
_cell.angle_alpha   90.00
_cell.angle_beta   90.00
_cell.angle_gamma   90.00
#
_symmetry.space_group_name_H-M   'P 1'
#
loop_
_entity.id
_entity.type
_entity.pdbx_description
1 polymer ?
#
loop_
_entity_poly.entity_id
_entity_poly.type
_entity_poly.pdbx_seq_one_letter_code
_entity_poly.pdbx_strand_id
1 'polypeptide(L)'
;EFVIESRIEGGSWETSATVPKLTSYEQTFRLNVDKNARGWRLIRKGTTDLGTAQVSLAEMNLYRETAGFNSAMKLHKFEISLADSFLLLFTPDNLRIYRVTESATTFMQDLNHGLGYNFPTRVASNENVLLMFNENEAPRRLVYNLNGNGQFWYDTPVFLNVPKFDFNDALSPIPVSAVQVISFDSNSKAGDRYQIDIEGVVSKNITFAGDSGTIEQSSTAENLRRNLQEMPIFGDTGISVVRTGNHLYTITISGESADSFELFSAFKTSGTDHPITFTQSAVGSPRKEDVWSATRGYPKNGVFAGGRLWFGGTRDKPQSLFGSRSGSFLDFKTEESEDDEGIFVTLNGAKSDIIDISGGRGLQVFTEGAEFNVTGNTPATIDVVQQSQHGSFSVDCPTTSLDGATLFVDANGRSLRQYVYNFNEDAFRSADVSVLASQLISKPVDMDVVTSTTSEDANYVFIINQDGTAVVLNMLREQDINGFTRFNQIRPDQSQDLFKQCVSVNNVLFVITEHSPSVRTINQMTFDHLMDSSVKFNAPHGTTLSGLDHLAGDTVQIVAGYSVLSERTVNGSGEITLSAAEAALNDTIEVGLNFSVTVQSMPLNTAGPRGNQNVLNQKRIDFINLRVINSAGIYIDGNPVAVRPFGDAGNSPLNSSLVPSTGIIEENNGGNGWSRQVAPKITLPDPTPFHLQAIDYEVSSS
;
A
#
# COMPACT_ATOMS: atom_id res chain seq x y z
N GLU A 1 24.90 -34.70 13.37
CA GLU A 1 25.03 -33.29 13.69
C GLU A 1 25.57 -32.55 12.46
N PHE A 2 24.91 -31.47 12.07
CA PHE A 2 25.40 -30.58 11.02
C PHE A 2 25.88 -29.30 11.66
N VAL A 3 26.95 -28.73 11.14
CA VAL A 3 27.47 -27.43 11.57
C VAL A 3 27.73 -26.54 10.37
N ILE A 4 27.52 -25.26 10.55
CA ILE A 4 27.94 -24.24 9.59
C ILE A 4 29.32 -23.75 10.03
N GLU A 5 30.25 -23.79 9.12
CA GLU A 5 31.59 -23.24 9.32
C GLU A 5 31.79 -22.04 8.40
N SER A 6 32.47 -21.03 8.90
CA SER A 6 32.86 -19.83 8.16
C SER A 6 34.37 -19.68 8.08
N ARG A 7 34.82 -18.93 7.06
CA ARG A 7 36.26 -18.64 6.85
C ARG A 7 36.45 -17.22 6.36
N ILE A 8 37.28 -16.45 7.04
CA ILE A 8 37.83 -15.19 6.52
C ILE A 8 38.93 -15.49 5.48
N GLU A 9 39.21 -14.53 4.59
CA GLU A 9 40.22 -14.68 3.55
C GLU A 9 41.59 -15.04 4.16
N GLY A 10 42.15 -16.16 3.72
CA GLY A 10 43.43 -16.68 4.24
C GLY A 10 43.38 -17.39 5.61
N GLY A 11 42.22 -17.42 6.27
CA GLY A 11 42.03 -18.06 7.57
C GLY A 11 41.63 -19.55 7.50
N SER A 12 41.64 -20.22 8.65
CA SER A 12 41.09 -21.56 8.81
C SER A 12 39.55 -21.55 8.88
N TRP A 13 38.93 -22.71 8.62
CA TRP A 13 37.51 -22.89 8.83
C TRP A 13 37.19 -22.99 10.33
N GLU A 14 36.22 -22.20 10.79
CA GLU A 14 35.76 -22.20 12.17
C GLU A 14 34.25 -22.49 12.24
N THR A 15 33.83 -23.26 13.23
CA THR A 15 32.40 -23.54 13.46
C THR A 15 31.68 -22.26 13.87
N SER A 16 30.72 -21.87 13.09
CA SER A 16 29.91 -20.67 13.34
C SER A 16 28.56 -20.97 13.98
N ALA A 17 27.98 -22.13 13.69
CA ALA A 17 26.74 -22.58 14.35
C ALA A 17 26.57 -24.10 14.21
N THR A 18 25.81 -24.68 15.13
CA THR A 18 25.30 -26.05 15.02
C THR A 18 23.86 -25.97 14.48
N VAL A 19 23.60 -26.73 13.42
CA VAL A 19 22.27 -26.78 12.82
C VAL A 19 21.33 -27.58 13.72
N PRO A 20 20.22 -27.03 14.19
CA PRO A 20 19.25 -27.78 14.98
C PRO A 20 18.65 -28.93 14.17
N LYS A 21 17.98 -29.87 14.83
CA LYS A 21 17.32 -30.98 14.16
C LYS A 21 16.29 -30.45 13.18
N LEU A 22 16.45 -30.78 11.90
CA LEU A 22 15.51 -30.38 10.88
C LEU A 22 14.15 -31.05 11.12
N THR A 23 13.10 -30.26 11.25
CA THR A 23 11.74 -30.70 11.52
C THR A 23 10.77 -30.37 10.39
N SER A 24 11.22 -29.60 9.39
CA SER A 24 10.44 -29.17 8.23
C SER A 24 11.27 -29.21 6.95
N TYR A 25 10.62 -29.16 5.81
CA TYR A 25 11.25 -29.18 4.49
C TYR A 25 12.12 -27.94 4.25
N GLU A 26 11.74 -26.82 4.85
CA GLU A 26 12.46 -25.56 4.84
C GLU A 26 12.56 -25.06 6.28
N GLN A 27 13.75 -24.76 6.73
CA GLN A 27 13.97 -24.32 8.10
C GLN A 27 15.00 -23.18 8.13
N THR A 28 14.61 -22.06 8.70
CA THR A 28 15.48 -20.93 8.98
C THR A 28 15.96 -20.98 10.43
N PHE A 29 17.22 -20.72 10.67
CA PHE A 29 17.77 -20.58 12.02
C PHE A 29 18.84 -19.50 12.04
N ARG A 30 18.94 -18.81 13.16
CA ARG A 30 19.83 -17.68 13.34
C ARG A 30 21.26 -18.16 13.66
N LEU A 31 22.23 -17.59 12.98
CA LEU A 31 23.65 -17.73 13.35
C LEU A 31 23.99 -16.63 14.36
N ASN A 32 24.30 -17.02 15.59
CA ASN A 32 24.71 -16.06 16.64
C ASN A 32 26.18 -15.63 16.50
N VAL A 33 26.60 -15.27 15.30
CA VAL A 33 28.01 -14.86 15.06
C VAL A 33 28.05 -13.76 14.02
N ASP A 34 28.48 -12.60 14.42
CA ASP A 34 28.81 -11.50 13.50
C ASP A 34 30.23 -11.75 12.94
N LYS A 35 30.30 -12.39 11.78
CA LYS A 35 31.58 -12.65 11.11
C LYS A 35 31.53 -12.22 9.65
N ASN A 36 32.42 -11.31 9.29
CA ASN A 36 32.71 -10.99 7.90
C ASN A 36 33.47 -12.15 7.22
N ALA A 37 32.79 -13.25 6.95
CA ALA A 37 33.35 -14.39 6.30
C ALA A 37 33.18 -14.35 4.79
N ARG A 38 34.22 -14.68 4.03
CA ARG A 38 34.16 -14.80 2.56
C ARG A 38 33.81 -16.19 2.08
N GLY A 39 33.79 -17.17 2.97
CA GLY A 39 33.41 -18.54 2.64
C GLY A 39 32.57 -19.16 3.74
N TRP A 40 31.54 -19.87 3.36
CA TRP A 40 30.65 -20.61 4.24
C TRP A 40 30.49 -22.03 3.72
N ARG A 41 30.40 -22.99 4.62
CA ARG A 41 30.13 -24.39 4.27
C ARG A 41 29.32 -25.07 5.36
N LEU A 42 28.46 -26.00 4.93
CA LEU A 42 27.73 -26.90 5.83
C LEU A 42 28.54 -28.22 5.93
N ILE A 43 28.86 -28.62 7.14
CA ILE A 43 29.62 -29.88 7.39
C ILE A 43 28.82 -30.77 8.33
N ARG A 44 28.79 -32.05 8.05
CA ARG A 44 28.38 -33.07 8.98
C ARG A 44 29.52 -33.41 9.93
N LYS A 45 29.29 -33.27 11.23
CA LYS A 45 30.19 -33.76 12.29
C LYS A 45 29.62 -35.04 12.91
N GLY A 46 30.34 -36.14 12.85
CA GLY A 46 29.99 -37.43 13.46
C GLY A 46 30.22 -38.62 12.55
N THR A 47 30.42 -39.79 13.16
CA THR A 47 30.77 -41.04 12.48
C THR A 47 29.59 -42.00 12.31
N THR A 48 28.38 -41.62 12.72
CA THR A 48 27.17 -42.46 12.55
C THR A 48 26.73 -42.49 11.09
N ASP A 49 26.64 -43.69 10.55
CA ASP A 49 26.14 -43.93 9.21
C ASP A 49 24.65 -43.56 9.13
N LEU A 50 24.27 -42.80 8.13
CA LEU A 50 22.85 -42.41 7.89
C LEU A 50 22.08 -43.53 7.17
N GLY A 51 22.70 -44.66 6.90
CA GLY A 51 22.10 -45.71 6.06
C GLY A 51 21.87 -45.19 4.64
N THR A 52 20.71 -45.53 4.07
CA THR A 52 20.33 -45.12 2.73
C THR A 52 19.64 -43.71 2.68
N ALA A 53 19.55 -43.02 3.81
CA ALA A 53 18.93 -41.69 3.85
C ALA A 53 19.84 -40.64 3.21
N GLN A 54 19.46 -40.09 2.10
CA GLN A 54 20.15 -38.97 1.47
C GLN A 54 19.56 -37.66 2.02
N VAL A 55 20.44 -36.78 2.50
CA VAL A 55 20.11 -35.40 2.79
C VAL A 55 20.55 -34.58 1.57
N SER A 56 19.61 -34.12 0.77
CA SER A 56 19.88 -33.16 -0.29
C SER A 56 19.61 -31.75 0.22
N LEU A 57 20.61 -30.89 0.13
CA LEU A 57 20.51 -29.48 0.38
C LEU A 57 20.22 -28.82 -0.98
N ALA A 58 19.00 -28.36 -1.19
CA ALA A 58 18.63 -27.72 -2.45
C ALA A 58 19.24 -26.32 -2.56
N GLU A 59 19.22 -25.55 -1.47
CA GLU A 59 19.76 -24.20 -1.41
C GLU A 59 20.13 -23.84 0.05
N MET A 60 21.20 -23.05 0.21
CA MET A 60 21.58 -22.46 1.49
C MET A 60 21.74 -20.96 1.31
N ASN A 61 20.79 -20.19 1.84
CA ASN A 61 20.82 -18.74 1.80
C ASN A 61 21.30 -18.19 3.15
N LEU A 62 22.36 -17.38 3.12
CA LEU A 62 22.92 -16.72 4.28
C LEU A 62 22.44 -15.26 4.28
N TYR A 63 21.57 -14.92 5.21
CA TYR A 63 21.10 -13.57 5.40
C TYR A 63 21.90 -12.89 6.52
N ARG A 64 22.31 -11.64 6.27
CA ARG A 64 22.87 -10.79 7.32
C ARG A 64 21.74 -9.95 7.91
N GLU A 65 21.39 -10.18 9.16
CA GLU A 65 20.66 -9.18 9.94
C GLU A 65 21.65 -8.05 10.26
N THR A 66 21.59 -6.97 9.52
CA THR A 66 22.20 -5.71 9.94
C THR A 66 21.16 -4.97 10.79
N ALA A 67 21.57 -4.52 11.96
CA ALA A 67 20.84 -3.51 12.71
C ALA A 67 20.85 -2.22 11.88
N GLY A 68 19.83 -1.98 11.10
CA GLY A 68 19.74 -0.93 10.08
C GLY A 68 19.69 -1.53 8.69
N PHE A 69 18.49 -1.52 8.10
CA PHE A 69 18.32 -2.01 6.73
C PHE A 69 18.92 -1.01 5.74
N ASN A 70 20.01 -1.38 5.10
CA ASN A 70 20.70 -0.59 4.08
C ASN A 70 19.96 -0.54 2.73
N SER A 71 18.69 -0.96 2.65
CA SER A 71 18.01 -1.16 1.40
C SER A 71 16.61 -0.51 1.39
N ALA A 72 16.07 -0.33 0.20
CA ALA A 72 14.69 0.09 0.02
C ALA A 72 13.74 -0.81 0.83
N MET A 73 12.75 -0.22 1.47
CA MET A 73 11.71 -0.92 2.23
C MET A 73 10.36 -0.35 1.87
N LYS A 74 9.32 -1.19 1.92
CA LYS A 74 7.92 -0.77 1.77
C LYS A 74 7.07 -1.49 2.80
N LEU A 75 6.18 -0.75 3.44
CA LEU A 75 5.20 -1.29 4.38
C LEU A 75 3.82 -1.36 3.72
N HIS A 76 3.09 -2.41 4.04
CA HIS A 76 1.65 -2.50 3.76
C HIS A 76 0.94 -3.15 4.93
N LYS A 77 -0.37 -2.97 4.98
CA LYS A 77 -1.24 -3.61 5.98
C LYS A 77 -2.05 -4.74 5.35
N PHE A 78 -2.35 -5.75 6.16
CA PHE A 78 -3.31 -6.77 5.86
C PHE A 78 -4.15 -7.04 7.10
N GLU A 79 -5.37 -6.54 7.11
CA GLU A 79 -6.28 -6.60 8.24
C GLU A 79 -7.47 -7.49 7.90
N ILE A 80 -7.67 -8.53 8.69
CA ILE A 80 -8.76 -9.50 8.56
C ILE A 80 -9.73 -9.33 9.74
N SER A 81 -9.17 -9.20 10.94
CA SER A 81 -9.90 -8.98 12.19
C SER A 81 -9.00 -8.29 13.20
N LEU A 82 -9.54 -7.85 14.34
CA LEU A 82 -8.73 -7.29 15.43
C LEU A 82 -7.64 -8.25 15.94
N ALA A 83 -7.89 -9.56 15.87
CA ALA A 83 -6.92 -10.58 16.28
C ALA A 83 -5.92 -10.95 15.18
N ASP A 84 -6.33 -10.79 13.93
CA ASP A 84 -5.55 -11.16 12.75
C ASP A 84 -5.35 -9.92 11.87
N SER A 85 -4.51 -9.02 12.35
CA SER A 85 -4.02 -7.85 11.65
C SER A 85 -2.51 -7.93 11.49
N PHE A 86 -2.01 -7.67 10.29
CA PHE A 86 -0.63 -7.95 9.92
C PHE A 86 0.04 -6.73 9.29
N LEU A 87 1.27 -6.47 9.74
CA LEU A 87 2.21 -5.57 9.12
C LEU A 87 3.07 -6.36 8.13
N LEU A 88 3.09 -5.94 6.88
CA LEU A 88 3.85 -6.52 5.79
C LEU A 88 5.05 -5.63 5.51
N LEU A 89 6.25 -6.15 5.72
CA LEU A 89 7.50 -5.47 5.42
C LEU A 89 8.15 -6.09 4.18
N PHE A 90 8.16 -5.36 3.08
CA PHE A 90 8.89 -5.71 1.88
C PHE A 90 10.33 -5.18 1.96
N THR A 91 11.27 -6.05 1.74
CA THR A 91 12.68 -5.75 1.47
C THR A 91 13.02 -6.32 0.09
N PRO A 92 14.12 -5.97 -0.57
CA PRO A 92 14.42 -6.50 -1.91
C PRO A 92 14.46 -8.03 -2.01
N ASP A 93 14.73 -8.71 -0.91
CA ASP A 93 14.87 -10.16 -0.86
C ASP A 93 13.61 -10.87 -0.35
N ASN A 94 12.97 -10.31 0.68
CA ASN A 94 11.92 -10.99 1.43
C ASN A 94 10.72 -10.10 1.77
N LEU A 95 9.56 -10.74 1.90
CA LEU A 95 8.38 -10.23 2.57
C LEU A 95 8.36 -10.79 4.00
N ARG A 96 8.52 -9.92 5.00
CA ARG A 96 8.40 -10.25 6.42
C ARG A 96 7.02 -9.89 6.93
N ILE A 97 6.39 -10.81 7.62
CA ILE A 97 5.03 -10.67 8.12
C ILE A 97 5.05 -10.64 9.64
N TYR A 98 4.46 -9.60 10.21
CA TYR A 98 4.32 -9.44 11.65
C TYR A 98 2.84 -9.34 12.00
N ARG A 99 2.40 -10.06 13.04
CA ARG A 99 1.08 -9.86 13.63
C ARG A 99 1.12 -8.68 14.58
N VAL A 100 0.17 -7.78 14.44
CA VAL A 100 0.04 -6.57 15.26
C VAL A 100 -1.19 -6.70 16.14
N THR A 101 -0.99 -6.57 17.45
CA THR A 101 -2.05 -6.45 18.45
C THR A 101 -1.83 -5.14 19.20
N GLU A 102 -2.80 -4.70 19.99
CA GLU A 102 -2.66 -3.49 20.82
C GLU A 102 -1.43 -3.51 21.74
N SER A 103 -1.01 -4.70 22.19
CA SER A 103 0.07 -4.84 23.17
C SER A 103 1.41 -5.32 22.60
N ALA A 104 1.44 -5.86 21.38
CA ALA A 104 2.66 -6.45 20.84
C ALA A 104 2.66 -6.57 19.30
N THR A 105 3.85 -6.46 18.73
CA THR A 105 4.14 -6.80 17.33
C THR A 105 5.00 -8.06 17.31
N THR A 106 4.48 -9.13 16.71
CA THR A 106 5.11 -10.46 16.74
C THR A 106 5.46 -10.93 15.34
N PHE A 107 6.69 -11.34 15.12
CA PHE A 107 7.12 -11.93 13.86
C PHE A 107 6.38 -13.26 13.60
N MET A 108 5.87 -13.44 12.38
CA MET A 108 5.12 -14.63 11.97
C MET A 108 5.89 -15.47 10.94
N GLN A 109 6.29 -14.85 9.83
CA GLN A 109 6.83 -15.60 8.69
C GLN A 109 7.66 -14.71 7.78
N ASP A 110 8.66 -15.29 7.13
CA ASP A 110 9.39 -14.72 5.98
C ASP A 110 9.01 -15.48 4.71
N LEU A 111 8.75 -14.75 3.62
CA LEU A 111 8.45 -15.29 2.30
C LEU A 111 9.35 -14.64 1.25
N ASN A 112 9.85 -15.41 0.32
CA ASN A 112 10.52 -14.87 -0.86
C ASN A 112 9.45 -14.39 -1.85
N HIS A 113 9.41 -13.09 -2.15
CA HIS A 113 8.41 -12.52 -3.04
C HIS A 113 8.89 -12.42 -4.51
N GLY A 114 10.18 -12.51 -4.79
CA GLY A 114 10.75 -12.49 -6.13
C GLY A 114 10.60 -11.17 -6.90
N LEU A 115 10.17 -10.08 -6.26
CA LEU A 115 9.93 -8.78 -6.91
C LEU A 115 11.17 -7.88 -6.95
N GLY A 116 12.22 -8.19 -6.19
CA GLY A 116 13.36 -7.30 -6.03
C GLY A 116 12.94 -5.94 -5.48
N TYR A 117 13.22 -4.87 -6.22
CA TYR A 117 12.84 -3.49 -5.85
C TYR A 117 11.47 -3.05 -6.37
N ASN A 118 10.74 -3.89 -7.11
CA ASN A 118 9.42 -3.58 -7.64
C ASN A 118 8.32 -3.85 -6.59
N PHE A 119 8.39 -3.17 -5.47
CA PHE A 119 7.42 -3.34 -4.40
C PHE A 119 6.01 -2.98 -4.83
N PRO A 120 4.98 -3.59 -4.22
CA PRO A 120 3.60 -3.20 -4.47
C PRO A 120 3.39 -1.70 -4.22
N THR A 121 2.68 -1.03 -5.11
CA THR A 121 2.27 0.37 -4.92
C THR A 121 0.97 0.45 -4.13
N ARG A 122 0.07 -0.51 -4.36
CA ARG A 122 -1.23 -0.64 -3.70
C ARG A 122 -1.50 -2.09 -3.34
N VAL A 123 -2.36 -2.25 -2.35
CA VAL A 123 -2.89 -3.55 -1.93
C VAL A 123 -4.40 -3.46 -1.77
N ALA A 124 -5.09 -4.57 -2.02
CA ALA A 124 -6.52 -4.71 -1.78
C ALA A 124 -6.80 -6.03 -1.08
N SER A 125 -7.54 -6.00 0.00
CA SER A 125 -7.90 -7.19 0.77
C SER A 125 -9.38 -7.54 0.65
N ASN A 126 -9.66 -8.82 0.64
CA ASN A 126 -11.00 -9.36 0.80
C ASN A 126 -10.89 -10.63 1.65
N GLU A 127 -11.55 -10.65 2.81
CA GLU A 127 -11.44 -11.72 3.79
C GLU A 127 -9.97 -12.06 4.11
N ASN A 128 -9.54 -13.29 3.84
CA ASN A 128 -8.18 -13.78 4.11
C ASN A 128 -7.25 -13.70 2.89
N VAL A 129 -7.62 -12.97 1.85
CA VAL A 129 -6.85 -12.79 0.62
C VAL A 129 -6.44 -11.33 0.48
N LEU A 130 -5.17 -11.09 0.20
CA LEU A 130 -4.62 -9.79 -0.17
C LEU A 130 -4.07 -9.87 -1.60
N LEU A 131 -4.49 -8.96 -2.45
CA LEU A 131 -3.90 -8.73 -3.78
C LEU A 131 -2.97 -7.51 -3.72
N MET A 132 -1.87 -7.61 -4.42
CA MET A 132 -0.80 -6.60 -4.46
C MET A 132 -0.54 -6.18 -5.89
N PHE A 133 -0.46 -4.88 -6.14
CA PHE A 133 -0.42 -4.27 -7.46
C PHE A 133 0.86 -3.45 -7.68
N ASN A 134 1.43 -3.59 -8.88
CA ASN A 134 2.51 -2.77 -9.39
C ASN A 134 2.40 -2.75 -10.92
N GLU A 135 2.57 -1.58 -11.57
CA GLU A 135 2.42 -1.48 -13.03
C GLU A 135 3.43 -2.29 -13.84
N ASN A 136 4.58 -2.63 -13.25
CA ASN A 136 5.67 -3.37 -13.92
C ASN A 136 5.68 -4.86 -13.61
N GLU A 137 4.87 -5.32 -12.65
CA GLU A 137 4.84 -6.71 -12.16
C GLU A 137 3.42 -7.25 -12.17
N ALA A 138 3.29 -8.52 -12.53
CA ALA A 138 2.00 -9.22 -12.42
C ALA A 138 1.47 -9.14 -10.99
N PRO A 139 0.18 -8.86 -10.78
CA PRO A 139 -0.39 -8.82 -9.44
C PRO A 139 -0.07 -10.09 -8.66
N ARG A 140 0.25 -9.94 -7.39
CA ARG A 140 0.58 -11.03 -6.48
C ARG A 140 -0.54 -11.24 -5.48
N ARG A 141 -0.65 -12.46 -4.97
CA ARG A 141 -1.65 -12.83 -3.98
C ARG A 141 -0.99 -13.39 -2.73
N LEU A 142 -1.36 -12.84 -1.59
CA LEU A 142 -1.05 -13.38 -0.27
C LEU A 142 -2.33 -13.93 0.35
N VAL A 143 -2.28 -15.15 0.86
CA VAL A 143 -3.44 -15.80 1.50
C VAL A 143 -3.06 -16.23 2.90
N TYR A 144 -3.88 -15.84 3.87
CA TYR A 144 -3.76 -16.31 5.26
C TYR A 144 -4.65 -17.52 5.50
N ASN A 145 -4.06 -18.58 6.03
CA ASN A 145 -4.78 -19.82 6.31
C ASN A 145 -5.49 -19.76 7.67
N LEU A 146 -6.78 -19.40 7.66
CA LEU A 146 -7.62 -19.31 8.88
C LEU A 146 -7.81 -20.66 9.60
N ASN A 147 -7.78 -21.78 8.88
CA ASN A 147 -8.04 -23.12 9.42
C ASN A 147 -6.75 -23.91 9.69
N GLY A 148 -5.62 -23.35 9.41
CA GLY A 148 -4.30 -23.97 9.53
C GLY A 148 -3.50 -23.41 10.70
N ASN A 149 -2.18 -23.64 10.67
CA ASN A 149 -1.26 -23.21 11.70
C ASN A 149 -0.92 -21.69 11.65
N GLY A 150 -1.79 -20.84 11.09
CA GLY A 150 -1.55 -19.42 10.93
C GLY A 150 -0.45 -19.10 9.91
N GLN A 151 -0.34 -19.90 8.86
CA GLN A 151 0.66 -19.73 7.81
C GLN A 151 0.13 -18.93 6.63
N PHE A 152 1.02 -18.24 5.97
CA PHE A 152 0.76 -17.53 4.73
C PHE A 152 1.34 -18.30 3.56
N TRP A 153 0.65 -18.23 2.42
CA TRP A 153 1.25 -18.58 1.15
C TRP A 153 1.13 -17.43 0.16
N TYR A 154 2.07 -17.40 -0.76
CA TYR A 154 2.24 -16.32 -1.72
C TYR A 154 2.34 -16.90 -3.12
N ASP A 155 1.53 -16.40 -4.06
CA ASP A 155 1.52 -16.84 -5.45
C ASP A 155 1.17 -15.71 -6.43
N THR A 156 1.18 -16.05 -7.71
CA THR A 156 0.67 -15.19 -8.78
C THR A 156 -0.68 -15.74 -9.21
N PRO A 157 -1.78 -15.03 -8.94
CA PRO A 157 -3.11 -15.49 -9.36
C PRO A 157 -3.23 -15.49 -10.88
N VAL A 158 -3.97 -16.44 -11.41
CA VAL A 158 -4.32 -16.49 -12.84
C VAL A 158 -5.63 -15.73 -13.02
N PHE A 159 -5.59 -14.67 -13.82
CA PHE A 159 -6.78 -13.95 -14.25
C PHE A 159 -7.35 -14.60 -15.50
N LEU A 160 -8.64 -14.90 -15.46
CA LEU A 160 -9.37 -15.51 -16.56
C LEU A 160 -10.00 -14.42 -17.43
N ASN A 161 -10.11 -14.69 -18.74
CA ASN A 161 -10.82 -13.84 -19.70
C ASN A 161 -10.40 -12.35 -19.61
N VAL A 162 -9.07 -12.11 -19.55
CA VAL A 162 -8.54 -10.76 -19.60
C VAL A 162 -9.08 -10.04 -20.84
N PRO A 163 -9.67 -8.83 -20.71
CA PRO A 163 -10.17 -8.10 -21.87
C PRO A 163 -9.09 -7.91 -22.92
N LYS A 164 -9.45 -8.09 -24.18
CA LYS A 164 -8.52 -7.94 -25.31
C LYS A 164 -8.73 -6.61 -26.01
N PHE A 165 -7.65 -5.98 -26.45
CA PHE A 165 -7.66 -4.70 -27.14
C PHE A 165 -6.64 -4.68 -28.28
N ASP A 166 -6.98 -4.01 -29.39
CA ASP A 166 -6.03 -3.72 -30.47
C ASP A 166 -5.39 -2.34 -30.24
N PHE A 167 -4.16 -2.35 -29.76
CA PHE A 167 -3.41 -1.13 -29.51
C PHE A 167 -2.93 -0.43 -30.81
N ASN A 168 -2.83 -1.20 -31.90
CA ASN A 168 -2.42 -0.72 -33.21
C ASN A 168 -1.10 0.09 -33.20
N ASP A 169 -0.12 -0.39 -32.50
CA ASP A 169 1.19 0.21 -32.32
C ASP A 169 2.34 -0.75 -32.70
N ALA A 170 3.60 -0.29 -32.51
CA ALA A 170 4.78 -1.08 -32.84
C ALA A 170 5.00 -2.32 -31.97
N LEU A 171 4.34 -2.41 -30.80
CA LEU A 171 4.40 -3.55 -29.89
C LEU A 171 3.28 -4.56 -30.16
N SER A 172 2.26 -4.16 -30.93
CA SER A 172 1.13 -5.05 -31.23
C SER A 172 1.58 -6.25 -32.06
N PRO A 173 1.06 -7.45 -31.77
CA PRO A 173 1.38 -8.65 -32.53
C PRO A 173 0.99 -8.47 -34.00
N ILE A 174 1.80 -9.03 -34.89
CA ILE A 174 1.46 -9.08 -36.30
C ILE A 174 0.37 -10.19 -36.47
N PRO A 175 -0.81 -9.86 -36.97
CA PRO A 175 -1.87 -10.86 -37.12
C PRO A 175 -1.44 -11.93 -38.14
N VAL A 176 -1.63 -13.17 -37.75
CA VAL A 176 -1.39 -14.33 -38.64
C VAL A 176 -2.74 -14.88 -39.07
N SER A 177 -2.94 -15.01 -40.38
CA SER A 177 -4.18 -15.59 -40.92
C SER A 177 -4.32 -17.05 -40.53
N ALA A 178 -5.50 -17.42 -40.06
CA ALA A 178 -5.85 -18.83 -39.89
C ALA A 178 -6.06 -19.47 -41.27
N VAL A 179 -5.44 -20.61 -41.49
CA VAL A 179 -5.56 -21.35 -42.76
C VAL A 179 -5.98 -22.77 -42.51
N GLN A 180 -7.16 -23.13 -43.02
CA GLN A 180 -7.65 -24.51 -43.02
C GLN A 180 -7.93 -24.97 -44.43
N VAL A 181 -7.66 -26.23 -44.68
CA VAL A 181 -7.93 -26.89 -45.97
C VAL A 181 -9.07 -27.87 -45.82
N ILE A 182 -10.15 -27.64 -46.57
CA ILE A 182 -11.26 -28.56 -46.67
C ILE A 182 -11.04 -29.49 -47.89
N SER A 183 -11.19 -30.77 -47.67
CA SER A 183 -11.13 -31.78 -48.71
C SER A 183 -12.49 -32.52 -48.81
N PHE A 184 -13.11 -32.38 -49.94
CA PHE A 184 -14.30 -33.17 -50.27
C PHE A 184 -13.89 -34.52 -50.86
N ASP A 185 -14.67 -35.56 -50.57
CA ASP A 185 -14.43 -36.86 -51.16
C ASP A 185 -14.53 -36.80 -52.70
N SER A 186 -13.74 -37.64 -53.41
CA SER A 186 -13.71 -37.68 -54.87
C SER A 186 -15.05 -38.10 -55.51
N ASN A 187 -15.96 -38.70 -54.76
CA ASN A 187 -17.29 -39.07 -55.18
C ASN A 187 -18.35 -37.99 -54.92
N SER A 188 -17.98 -36.84 -54.33
CA SER A 188 -18.88 -35.70 -54.13
C SER A 188 -19.35 -35.15 -55.49
N LYS A 189 -20.68 -34.94 -55.62
CA LYS A 189 -21.28 -34.50 -56.87
C LYS A 189 -21.82 -33.09 -56.81
N ALA A 190 -21.83 -32.41 -57.93
CA ALA A 190 -22.47 -31.11 -58.05
C ALA A 190 -23.95 -31.19 -57.59
N GLY A 191 -24.33 -30.30 -56.69
CA GLY A 191 -25.64 -30.28 -56.03
C GLY A 191 -25.68 -30.87 -54.62
N ASP A 192 -24.64 -31.58 -54.17
CA ASP A 192 -24.50 -32.02 -52.79
C ASP A 192 -24.45 -30.82 -51.84
N ARG A 193 -25.09 -30.92 -50.67
CA ARG A 193 -25.18 -29.86 -49.69
C ARG A 193 -24.52 -30.24 -48.36
N TYR A 194 -23.82 -29.34 -47.78
CA TYR A 194 -23.04 -29.49 -46.55
C TYR A 194 -23.27 -28.31 -45.61
N GLN A 195 -23.07 -28.52 -44.34
CA GLN A 195 -22.93 -27.48 -43.34
C GLN A 195 -21.59 -27.63 -42.67
N ILE A 196 -20.96 -26.49 -42.34
CA ILE A 196 -19.72 -26.44 -41.60
C ILE A 196 -20.07 -26.01 -40.20
N ASP A 197 -19.52 -26.71 -39.22
CA ASP A 197 -19.60 -26.42 -37.80
C ASP A 197 -18.24 -25.88 -37.36
N ILE A 198 -18.28 -24.71 -36.73
CA ILE A 198 -17.14 -24.04 -36.18
C ILE A 198 -17.48 -23.71 -34.72
N GLU A 199 -16.88 -24.42 -33.78
CA GLU A 199 -17.07 -24.23 -32.34
C GLU A 199 -18.56 -24.20 -31.90
N GLY A 200 -19.38 -25.03 -32.51
CA GLY A 200 -20.81 -25.15 -32.23
C GLY A 200 -21.71 -24.19 -33.01
N VAL A 201 -21.15 -23.31 -33.81
CA VAL A 201 -21.91 -22.44 -34.73
C VAL A 201 -21.95 -23.06 -36.12
N VAL A 202 -23.16 -23.39 -36.59
CA VAL A 202 -23.36 -24.10 -37.85
C VAL A 202 -23.72 -23.14 -38.99
N SER A 203 -23.01 -23.28 -40.10
CA SER A 203 -23.27 -22.49 -41.31
C SER A 203 -24.65 -22.83 -41.97
N LYS A 204 -25.10 -21.95 -42.86
CA LYS A 204 -26.17 -22.31 -43.82
C LYS A 204 -25.70 -23.43 -44.74
N ASN A 205 -26.65 -24.04 -45.47
CA ASN A 205 -26.32 -25.06 -46.44
C ASN A 205 -25.42 -24.56 -47.58
N ILE A 206 -24.23 -25.14 -47.68
CA ILE A 206 -23.25 -24.86 -48.71
C ILE A 206 -23.41 -25.90 -49.83
N THR A 207 -23.59 -25.43 -51.03
CA THR A 207 -23.76 -26.33 -52.20
C THR A 207 -22.39 -26.57 -52.86
N PHE A 208 -22.00 -27.83 -52.98
CA PHE A 208 -20.86 -28.23 -53.79
C PHE A 208 -21.25 -28.12 -55.26
N ALA A 209 -20.57 -27.24 -56.00
CA ALA A 209 -20.88 -27.00 -57.43
C ALA A 209 -20.05 -27.88 -58.38
N GLY A 210 -19.24 -28.80 -57.84
CA GLY A 210 -18.27 -29.57 -58.58
C GLY A 210 -16.99 -28.80 -58.91
N ASP A 211 -16.07 -29.47 -59.55
CA ASP A 211 -14.76 -28.89 -59.92
C ASP A 211 -14.69 -28.26 -61.33
N SER A 212 -15.84 -27.89 -61.89
CA SER A 212 -15.92 -27.25 -63.18
C SER A 212 -15.47 -25.78 -63.10
N GLY A 213 -14.62 -25.35 -63.99
CA GLY A 213 -14.06 -24.00 -64.03
C GLY A 213 -12.56 -23.94 -63.71
N THR A 214 -11.97 -22.77 -63.91
CA THR A 214 -10.58 -22.51 -63.51
C THR A 214 -10.46 -22.44 -61.97
N ILE A 215 -9.25 -22.61 -61.46
CA ILE A 215 -8.97 -22.50 -59.98
C ILE A 215 -9.50 -21.18 -59.42
N GLU A 216 -9.42 -20.11 -60.19
CA GLU A 216 -9.82 -18.76 -59.83
C GLU A 216 -11.33 -18.48 -59.89
N GLN A 217 -12.11 -19.32 -60.56
CA GLN A 217 -13.56 -19.15 -60.82
C GLN A 217 -14.40 -20.31 -60.28
N SER A 218 -14.02 -20.89 -59.14
CA SER A 218 -14.75 -22.02 -58.58
C SER A 218 -16.03 -21.57 -57.87
N SER A 219 -17.20 -22.04 -58.37
CA SER A 219 -18.49 -21.79 -57.75
C SER A 219 -18.60 -22.40 -56.35
N THR A 220 -17.89 -23.50 -56.08
CA THR A 220 -17.80 -24.09 -54.73
C THR A 220 -17.03 -23.20 -53.76
N ALA A 221 -15.90 -22.64 -54.20
CA ALA A 221 -15.12 -21.70 -53.38
C ALA A 221 -15.93 -20.47 -53.02
N GLU A 222 -16.67 -19.88 -53.94
CA GLU A 222 -17.53 -18.73 -53.66
C GLU A 222 -18.71 -19.08 -52.76
N ASN A 223 -19.31 -20.27 -52.92
CA ASN A 223 -20.37 -20.76 -52.01
C ASN A 223 -19.81 -20.91 -50.57
N LEU A 224 -18.64 -21.49 -50.40
CA LEU A 224 -17.95 -21.61 -49.12
C LEU A 224 -17.69 -20.23 -48.53
N ARG A 225 -17.05 -19.35 -49.29
CA ARG A 225 -16.71 -17.99 -48.82
C ARG A 225 -17.94 -17.24 -48.35
N ARG A 226 -19.00 -17.18 -49.15
CA ARG A 226 -20.21 -16.42 -48.81
C ARG A 226 -20.91 -16.96 -47.58
N ASN A 227 -21.07 -18.29 -47.45
CA ASN A 227 -21.74 -18.90 -46.33
C ASN A 227 -20.90 -18.78 -45.03
N LEU A 228 -19.60 -18.85 -45.09
CA LEU A 228 -18.72 -18.60 -43.95
C LEU A 228 -18.78 -17.14 -43.53
N GLN A 229 -18.75 -16.18 -44.48
CA GLN A 229 -18.83 -14.77 -44.16
C GLN A 229 -20.15 -14.33 -43.52
N GLU A 230 -21.25 -15.06 -43.77
CA GLU A 230 -22.55 -14.84 -43.17
C GLU A 230 -22.66 -15.43 -41.73
N MET A 231 -21.66 -16.14 -41.24
CA MET A 231 -21.65 -16.68 -39.88
C MET A 231 -21.32 -15.58 -38.85
N PRO A 232 -22.05 -15.54 -37.72
CA PRO A 232 -21.87 -14.47 -36.71
C PRO A 232 -20.44 -14.36 -36.13
N ILE A 233 -19.69 -15.48 -36.14
CA ILE A 233 -18.33 -15.56 -35.60
C ILE A 233 -17.31 -14.72 -36.37
N PHE A 234 -17.58 -14.40 -37.64
CA PHE A 234 -16.58 -13.76 -38.50
C PHE A 234 -16.80 -12.24 -38.69
N GLY A 235 -17.97 -11.71 -38.43
CA GLY A 235 -18.26 -10.27 -38.61
C GLY A 235 -17.81 -9.75 -40.00
N ASP A 236 -17.15 -8.59 -40.00
CA ASP A 236 -16.66 -7.94 -41.23
C ASP A 236 -15.26 -8.40 -41.68
N THR A 237 -14.90 -9.65 -41.44
CA THR A 237 -13.55 -10.15 -41.70
C THR A 237 -13.30 -10.61 -43.14
N GLY A 238 -12.04 -10.54 -43.52
CA GLY A 238 -11.60 -11.07 -44.82
C GLY A 238 -11.53 -12.59 -44.84
N ILE A 239 -12.61 -13.27 -45.28
CA ILE A 239 -12.55 -14.67 -45.59
C ILE A 239 -12.25 -14.82 -47.06
N SER A 240 -11.19 -15.56 -47.38
CA SER A 240 -10.78 -15.94 -48.72
C SER A 240 -10.89 -17.48 -48.83
N VAL A 241 -11.51 -17.95 -49.86
CA VAL A 241 -11.55 -19.38 -50.18
C VAL A 241 -11.05 -19.58 -51.60
N VAL A 242 -9.99 -20.36 -51.73
CA VAL A 242 -9.36 -20.64 -53.01
C VAL A 242 -9.34 -22.15 -53.24
N ARG A 243 -9.73 -22.59 -54.45
CA ARG A 243 -9.54 -23.96 -54.84
C ARG A 243 -8.06 -24.23 -55.11
N THR A 244 -7.47 -25.15 -54.38
CA THR A 244 -6.05 -25.48 -54.45
C THR A 244 -5.76 -26.81 -55.12
N GLY A 245 -6.84 -27.59 -55.39
CA GLY A 245 -6.72 -28.88 -56.06
C GLY A 245 -8.10 -29.46 -56.43
N ASN A 246 -8.13 -30.72 -56.93
CA ASN A 246 -9.38 -31.40 -57.15
C ASN A 246 -10.02 -31.69 -55.80
N HIS A 247 -11.26 -31.22 -55.62
CA HIS A 247 -12.02 -31.37 -54.37
C HIS A 247 -11.33 -30.73 -53.13
N LEU A 248 -10.32 -29.86 -53.36
CA LEU A 248 -9.48 -29.28 -52.30
C LEU A 248 -9.60 -27.76 -52.33
N TYR A 249 -9.97 -27.20 -51.18
CA TYR A 249 -10.17 -25.75 -51.02
C TYR A 249 -9.45 -25.25 -49.77
N THR A 250 -8.70 -24.18 -49.92
CA THR A 250 -8.04 -23.52 -48.83
C THR A 250 -8.88 -22.34 -48.36
N ILE A 251 -9.24 -22.35 -47.10
CA ILE A 251 -9.96 -21.30 -46.38
C ILE A 251 -8.91 -20.46 -45.63
N THR A 252 -8.80 -19.18 -45.92
CA THR A 252 -7.94 -18.26 -45.21
C THR A 252 -8.80 -17.21 -44.54
N ILE A 253 -8.67 -17.10 -43.23
CA ILE A 253 -9.35 -16.12 -42.39
C ILE A 253 -8.31 -15.10 -41.97
N SER A 254 -8.50 -13.82 -42.36
CA SER A 254 -7.56 -12.73 -42.12
C SER A 254 -8.25 -11.57 -41.40
N GLY A 255 -7.46 -10.69 -40.82
CA GLY A 255 -7.96 -9.50 -40.13
C GLY A 255 -8.24 -9.75 -38.66
N GLU A 256 -9.21 -9.03 -38.10
CA GLU A 256 -9.49 -9.03 -36.66
C GLU A 256 -10.02 -10.37 -36.12
N SER A 257 -10.62 -11.19 -36.98
CA SER A 257 -11.11 -12.54 -36.62
C SER A 257 -10.15 -13.67 -36.96
N ALA A 258 -8.87 -13.37 -37.26
CA ALA A 258 -7.85 -14.39 -37.38
C ALA A 258 -7.47 -14.95 -36.01
N ASP A 259 -8.41 -15.65 -35.39
CA ASP A 259 -8.19 -16.28 -34.08
C ASP A 259 -7.64 -17.72 -34.24
N SER A 260 -7.27 -18.34 -33.12
CA SER A 260 -6.85 -19.74 -33.06
C SER A 260 -8.08 -20.65 -33.10
N PHE A 261 -8.74 -20.74 -34.25
CA PHE A 261 -9.88 -21.64 -34.41
C PHE A 261 -9.46 -23.09 -34.27
N GLU A 262 -10.31 -23.89 -33.61
CA GLU A 262 -10.22 -25.32 -33.65
C GLU A 262 -10.44 -25.85 -35.10
N LEU A 263 -10.09 -27.10 -35.32
CA LEU A 263 -10.29 -27.71 -36.62
C LEU A 263 -11.79 -27.75 -36.97
N PHE A 264 -12.18 -27.13 -38.08
CA PHE A 264 -13.57 -27.10 -38.53
C PHE A 264 -14.08 -28.53 -38.75
N SER A 265 -15.34 -28.72 -38.56
CA SER A 265 -16.03 -29.95 -38.96
C SER A 265 -17.12 -29.66 -39.97
N ALA A 266 -17.52 -30.67 -40.74
CA ALA A 266 -18.62 -30.52 -41.67
C ALA A 266 -19.45 -31.82 -41.74
N PHE A 267 -20.72 -31.66 -41.99
CA PHE A 267 -21.62 -32.76 -42.19
C PHE A 267 -22.53 -32.52 -43.41
N LYS A 268 -22.89 -33.59 -44.06
CA LYS A 268 -23.71 -33.56 -45.27
C LYS A 268 -25.19 -33.48 -44.91
N THR A 269 -25.90 -32.55 -45.52
CA THR A 269 -27.33 -32.32 -45.29
C THR A 269 -28.20 -32.90 -46.43
N SER A 270 -27.63 -33.14 -47.61
CA SER A 270 -28.35 -33.69 -48.76
C SER A 270 -27.39 -34.37 -49.74
N GLY A 271 -27.80 -35.50 -50.33
CA GLY A 271 -27.03 -36.34 -51.27
C GLY A 271 -26.45 -37.60 -50.61
N THR A 272 -25.60 -38.39 -51.35
CA THR A 272 -24.92 -39.56 -50.79
C THR A 272 -23.87 -39.12 -49.74
N ASP A 273 -23.82 -39.84 -48.62
CA ASP A 273 -22.87 -39.48 -47.55
C ASP A 273 -21.44 -39.82 -47.99
N HIS A 274 -20.59 -38.77 -47.99
CA HIS A 274 -19.17 -38.86 -48.31
C HIS A 274 -18.39 -38.09 -47.27
N PRO A 275 -17.24 -38.58 -46.80
CA PRO A 275 -16.45 -37.91 -45.77
C PRO A 275 -15.91 -36.58 -46.28
N ILE A 276 -15.96 -35.58 -45.40
CA ILE A 276 -15.29 -34.28 -45.55
C ILE A 276 -14.24 -34.21 -44.49
N THR A 277 -13.06 -33.83 -44.87
CA THR A 277 -11.95 -33.67 -43.92
C THR A 277 -11.40 -32.23 -43.94
N PHE A 278 -11.02 -31.77 -42.76
CA PHE A 278 -10.31 -30.50 -42.58
C PHE A 278 -8.88 -30.79 -42.14
N THR A 279 -7.96 -29.96 -42.60
CA THR A 279 -6.57 -29.98 -42.17
C THR A 279 -6.17 -28.56 -41.89
N GLN A 280 -5.66 -28.30 -40.69
CA GLN A 280 -5.15 -26.99 -40.33
C GLN A 280 -3.73 -26.81 -40.88
N SER A 281 -3.52 -25.77 -41.71
CA SER A 281 -2.24 -25.45 -42.29
C SER A 281 -1.55 -24.31 -41.52
N ALA A 282 -2.31 -23.41 -40.93
CA ALA A 282 -1.80 -22.36 -40.04
C ALA A 282 -2.82 -22.05 -38.96
N VAL A 283 -2.32 -21.88 -37.73
CA VAL A 283 -3.13 -21.40 -36.61
C VAL A 283 -3.18 -19.89 -36.73
N GLY A 284 -4.38 -19.32 -36.67
CA GLY A 284 -4.56 -17.87 -36.67
C GLY A 284 -4.06 -17.27 -35.34
N SER A 285 -3.67 -16.02 -35.44
CA SER A 285 -3.33 -15.20 -34.25
C SER A 285 -3.96 -13.82 -34.44
N PRO A 286 -4.85 -13.40 -33.55
CA PRO A 286 -5.49 -12.09 -33.65
C PRO A 286 -4.48 -10.96 -33.38
N ARG A 287 -4.79 -9.76 -33.83
CA ARG A 287 -4.05 -8.57 -33.47
C ARG A 287 -4.37 -8.09 -32.07
N LYS A 288 -5.57 -8.42 -31.59
CA LYS A 288 -5.99 -8.10 -30.21
C LYS A 288 -5.16 -8.89 -29.21
N GLU A 289 -4.70 -8.20 -28.19
CA GLU A 289 -3.91 -8.77 -27.10
C GLU A 289 -4.48 -8.36 -25.74
N ASP A 290 -4.10 -9.06 -24.68
CA ASP A 290 -4.57 -8.78 -23.34
C ASP A 290 -4.23 -7.34 -22.93
N VAL A 291 -5.20 -6.62 -22.35
CA VAL A 291 -5.05 -5.20 -21.96
C VAL A 291 -3.99 -4.99 -20.87
N TRP A 292 -3.64 -6.04 -20.14
CA TRP A 292 -2.50 -6.04 -19.22
C TRP A 292 -1.67 -7.32 -19.40
N SER A 293 -0.38 -7.13 -19.49
CA SER A 293 0.60 -8.20 -19.67
C SER A 293 2.01 -7.67 -19.36
N ALA A 294 3.02 -8.52 -19.41
CA ALA A 294 4.41 -8.08 -19.29
C ALA A 294 4.79 -7.02 -20.34
N THR A 295 4.19 -7.08 -21.55
CA THR A 295 4.42 -6.11 -22.61
C THR A 295 3.64 -4.81 -22.39
N ARG A 296 2.39 -4.91 -21.94
CA ARG A 296 1.43 -3.79 -21.82
C ARG A 296 1.38 -3.14 -20.44
N GLY A 297 2.13 -3.68 -19.47
CA GLY A 297 2.06 -3.30 -18.07
C GLY A 297 0.86 -3.91 -17.37
N TYR A 298 0.83 -3.77 -16.07
CA TYR A 298 -0.18 -4.33 -15.19
C TYR A 298 -0.97 -3.22 -14.47
N PRO A 299 -2.11 -3.54 -13.85
CA PRO A 299 -2.83 -2.56 -13.02
C PRO A 299 -1.96 -2.06 -11.87
N LYS A 300 -1.88 -0.74 -11.66
CA LYS A 300 -1.15 -0.14 -10.52
C LYS A 300 -1.97 -0.10 -9.24
N ASN A 301 -3.28 -0.22 -9.33
CA ASN A 301 -4.17 -0.24 -8.18
C ASN A 301 -5.37 -1.15 -8.42
N GLY A 302 -6.03 -1.52 -7.31
CA GLY A 302 -7.25 -2.29 -7.34
C GLY A 302 -7.97 -2.21 -6.01
N VAL A 303 -9.27 -2.46 -6.03
CA VAL A 303 -10.14 -2.44 -4.85
C VAL A 303 -11.29 -3.42 -5.01
N PHE A 304 -11.72 -4.04 -3.91
CA PHE A 304 -12.95 -4.82 -3.87
C PHE A 304 -14.13 -3.91 -3.52
N ALA A 305 -15.08 -3.80 -4.40
CA ALA A 305 -16.28 -2.98 -4.21
C ALA A 305 -17.48 -3.56 -4.99
N GLY A 306 -18.67 -3.51 -4.40
CA GLY A 306 -19.91 -3.93 -5.04
C GLY A 306 -19.93 -5.39 -5.52
N GLY A 307 -19.22 -6.31 -4.83
CA GLY A 307 -19.12 -7.72 -5.21
C GLY A 307 -18.19 -8.00 -6.39
N ARG A 308 -17.37 -7.04 -6.80
CA ARG A 308 -16.40 -7.12 -7.89
C ARG A 308 -15.00 -6.71 -7.42
N LEU A 309 -13.98 -7.22 -8.11
CA LEU A 309 -12.63 -6.68 -8.05
C LEU A 309 -12.47 -5.66 -9.18
N TRP A 310 -12.07 -4.45 -8.83
CA TRP A 310 -11.84 -3.37 -9.78
C TRP A 310 -10.36 -3.09 -9.94
N PHE A 311 -9.94 -2.89 -11.18
CA PHE A 311 -8.58 -2.52 -11.57
C PHE A 311 -8.57 -1.19 -12.31
N GLY A 312 -7.49 -0.42 -12.16
CA GLY A 312 -7.29 0.79 -12.93
C GLY A 312 -5.82 1.17 -13.09
N GLY A 313 -5.58 2.08 -14.02
CA GLY A 313 -4.27 2.67 -14.21
C GLY A 313 -3.23 1.69 -14.75
N THR A 314 -3.56 0.86 -15.74
CA THR A 314 -2.54 0.08 -16.46
C THR A 314 -1.66 1.00 -17.30
N ARG A 315 -0.40 0.64 -17.51
CA ARG A 315 0.57 1.50 -18.21
C ARG A 315 0.08 1.94 -19.60
N ASP A 316 -0.41 1.01 -20.43
CA ASP A 316 -0.79 1.29 -21.81
C ASP A 316 -2.30 1.61 -21.98
N LYS A 317 -3.09 1.47 -20.90
CA LYS A 317 -4.50 1.88 -20.80
C LYS A 317 -4.76 2.62 -19.47
N PRO A 318 -4.06 3.73 -19.21
CA PRO A 318 -4.09 4.39 -17.91
C PRO A 318 -5.46 4.97 -17.54
N GLN A 319 -6.31 5.25 -18.52
CA GLN A 319 -7.65 5.84 -18.34
C GLN A 319 -8.76 4.79 -18.27
N SER A 320 -8.42 3.51 -18.21
CA SER A 320 -9.41 2.44 -18.25
C SER A 320 -9.60 1.81 -16.87
N LEU A 321 -10.87 1.54 -16.57
CA LEU A 321 -11.33 0.86 -15.38
C LEU A 321 -11.86 -0.51 -15.79
N PHE A 322 -11.44 -1.54 -15.07
CA PHE A 322 -11.80 -2.95 -15.33
C PHE A 322 -12.45 -3.52 -14.08
N GLY A 323 -13.65 -4.04 -14.20
CA GLY A 323 -14.37 -4.76 -13.14
C GLY A 323 -14.46 -6.25 -13.44
N SER A 324 -14.18 -7.11 -12.47
CA SER A 324 -14.38 -8.55 -12.60
C SER A 324 -15.86 -8.92 -12.72
N ARG A 325 -16.15 -10.15 -13.06
CA ARG A 325 -17.51 -10.71 -12.90
C ARG A 325 -17.95 -10.61 -11.43
N SER A 326 -19.25 -10.44 -11.24
CA SER A 326 -19.85 -10.38 -9.91
C SER A 326 -19.66 -11.71 -9.18
N GLY A 327 -19.05 -11.68 -7.99
CA GLY A 327 -18.74 -12.87 -7.19
C GLY A 327 -17.58 -13.74 -7.71
N SER A 328 -17.00 -13.42 -8.89
CA SER A 328 -15.84 -14.12 -9.47
C SER A 328 -14.70 -13.15 -9.68
N PHE A 329 -13.96 -12.85 -8.61
CA PHE A 329 -12.98 -11.77 -8.57
C PHE A 329 -11.78 -11.91 -9.52
N LEU A 330 -11.50 -13.09 -10.04
CA LEU A 330 -10.38 -13.34 -10.96
C LEU A 330 -10.83 -13.56 -12.41
N ASP A 331 -12.12 -13.40 -12.72
CA ASP A 331 -12.68 -13.57 -14.06
C ASP A 331 -13.17 -12.21 -14.60
N PHE A 332 -12.68 -11.82 -15.78
CA PHE A 332 -12.95 -10.51 -16.43
C PHE A 332 -13.70 -10.65 -17.76
N LYS A 333 -14.49 -11.72 -17.94
CA LYS A 333 -15.26 -11.96 -19.17
C LYS A 333 -16.25 -10.82 -19.43
N THR A 334 -16.26 -10.26 -20.66
CA THR A 334 -17.07 -9.09 -21.06
C THR A 334 -17.90 -9.33 -22.34
N GLU A 335 -18.06 -10.56 -22.81
CA GLU A 335 -18.54 -10.84 -24.18
C GLU A 335 -20.03 -11.18 -24.31
N GLU A 336 -20.69 -11.50 -23.19
CA GLU A 336 -22.10 -11.96 -23.22
C GLU A 336 -22.98 -10.94 -22.54
N SER A 337 -23.67 -10.09 -22.89
CA SER A 337 -24.54 -9.05 -22.31
C SER A 337 -25.35 -9.47 -21.05
N GLU A 338 -24.71 -10.19 -20.13
CA GLU A 338 -25.28 -10.63 -18.86
C GLU A 338 -24.96 -9.65 -17.74
N ASP A 339 -25.85 -9.53 -16.75
CA ASP A 339 -25.73 -8.57 -15.66
C ASP A 339 -24.53 -8.84 -14.71
N ASP A 340 -24.06 -10.09 -14.64
CA ASP A 340 -22.95 -10.50 -13.78
C ASP A 340 -21.57 -10.40 -14.47
N GLU A 341 -21.52 -10.12 -15.77
CA GLU A 341 -20.29 -10.04 -16.54
C GLU A 341 -19.33 -8.96 -16.07
N GLY A 342 -18.06 -9.12 -16.51
CA GLY A 342 -17.00 -8.13 -16.33
C GLY A 342 -17.33 -6.78 -16.97
N ILE A 343 -16.70 -5.75 -16.50
CA ILE A 343 -16.92 -4.37 -16.94
C ILE A 343 -15.61 -3.81 -17.47
N PHE A 344 -15.65 -3.21 -18.64
CA PHE A 344 -14.55 -2.45 -19.22
C PHE A 344 -15.04 -1.07 -19.64
N VAL A 345 -14.56 -0.03 -18.95
CA VAL A 345 -14.95 1.36 -19.19
C VAL A 345 -13.71 2.23 -19.31
N THR A 346 -13.70 3.15 -20.27
CA THR A 346 -12.66 4.17 -20.43
C THR A 346 -13.19 5.52 -19.98
N LEU A 347 -12.46 6.18 -19.09
CA LEU A 347 -12.79 7.52 -18.62
C LEU A 347 -12.61 8.55 -19.72
N ASN A 348 -13.60 9.40 -19.91
CA ASN A 348 -13.55 10.47 -20.87
C ASN A 348 -13.19 11.80 -20.17
N GLY A 349 -12.08 12.40 -20.53
CA GLY A 349 -11.63 13.67 -19.98
C GLY A 349 -10.15 13.97 -20.25
N ALA A 350 -9.76 15.22 -20.07
CA ALA A 350 -8.36 15.60 -20.09
C ALA A 350 -7.69 15.14 -18.77
N LYS A 351 -6.49 14.56 -18.82
CA LYS A 351 -5.74 14.05 -17.65
C LYS A 351 -6.55 13.02 -16.85
N SER A 352 -7.10 12.03 -17.55
CA SER A 352 -7.93 10.99 -16.94
C SER A 352 -7.14 9.76 -16.52
N ASP A 353 -5.82 9.82 -16.48
CA ASP A 353 -4.97 8.71 -16.02
C ASP A 353 -5.29 8.40 -14.56
N ILE A 354 -5.69 7.16 -14.30
CA ILE A 354 -6.14 6.74 -12.97
C ILE A 354 -4.94 6.66 -12.04
N ILE A 355 -5.00 7.43 -10.96
CA ILE A 355 -3.98 7.47 -9.91
C ILE A 355 -4.36 6.54 -8.77
N ASP A 356 -5.63 6.57 -8.33
CA ASP A 356 -6.09 5.71 -7.25
C ASP A 356 -7.57 5.37 -7.38
N ILE A 357 -7.97 4.26 -6.76
CA ILE A 357 -9.36 3.79 -6.71
C ILE A 357 -9.70 3.48 -5.27
N SER A 358 -10.80 4.04 -4.78
CA SER A 358 -11.27 3.83 -3.41
C SER A 358 -12.69 3.28 -3.39
N GLY A 359 -12.91 2.27 -2.56
CA GLY A 359 -14.25 1.77 -2.24
C GLY A 359 -14.85 2.54 -1.06
N GLY A 360 -16.08 2.95 -1.17
CA GLY A 360 -16.78 3.65 -0.09
C GLY A 360 -18.30 3.58 -0.33
N ARG A 361 -19.00 4.71 -0.24
CA ARG A 361 -20.41 4.82 -0.64
C ARG A 361 -20.61 4.65 -2.16
N GLY A 362 -19.77 4.03 -2.85
CA GLY A 362 -19.67 3.80 -4.27
C GLY A 362 -18.22 3.62 -4.63
N LEU A 363 -17.94 3.28 -5.86
CA LEU A 363 -16.57 3.22 -6.35
C LEU A 363 -16.14 4.63 -6.75
N GLN A 364 -15.08 5.12 -6.11
CA GLN A 364 -14.49 6.44 -6.37
C GLN A 364 -13.21 6.26 -7.15
N VAL A 365 -13.03 7.05 -8.20
CA VAL A 365 -11.85 7.00 -9.06
C VAL A 365 -11.18 8.36 -9.07
N PHE A 366 -9.93 8.39 -8.67
CA PHE A 366 -9.10 9.59 -8.62
C PHE A 366 -8.10 9.56 -9.78
N THR A 367 -8.14 10.60 -10.60
CA THR A 367 -7.27 10.73 -11.77
C THR A 367 -6.32 11.92 -11.61
N GLU A 368 -5.40 12.11 -12.55
CA GLU A 368 -4.51 13.27 -12.54
C GLU A 368 -5.24 14.63 -12.60
N GLY A 369 -6.45 14.68 -13.12
CA GLY A 369 -7.16 15.94 -13.37
C GLY A 369 -8.54 16.05 -12.75
N ALA A 370 -9.12 14.96 -12.25
CA ALA A 370 -10.51 14.94 -11.78
C ALA A 370 -10.81 13.78 -10.84
N GLU A 371 -11.91 13.87 -10.13
CA GLU A 371 -12.49 12.83 -9.30
C GLU A 371 -13.82 12.37 -9.91
N PHE A 372 -13.99 11.06 -10.03
CA PHE A 372 -15.17 10.42 -10.57
C PHE A 372 -15.86 9.54 -9.53
N ASN A 373 -17.16 9.43 -9.64
CA ASN A 373 -17.94 8.43 -8.93
C ASN A 373 -18.54 7.44 -9.94
N VAL A 374 -18.39 6.17 -9.65
CA VAL A 374 -18.95 5.10 -10.48
C VAL A 374 -20.26 4.65 -9.87
N THR A 375 -21.32 4.74 -10.65
CA THR A 375 -22.66 4.29 -10.30
C THR A 375 -23.08 3.14 -11.20
N GLY A 376 -24.08 2.39 -10.76
CA GLY A 376 -24.46 1.16 -11.44
C GLY A 376 -23.57 -0.02 -11.02
N ASN A 377 -24.00 -1.24 -11.32
CA ASN A 377 -23.32 -2.46 -10.91
C ASN A 377 -23.32 -3.53 -12.00
N THR A 378 -23.92 -3.27 -13.15
CA THR A 378 -23.98 -4.19 -14.29
C THR A 378 -23.39 -3.51 -15.52
N PRO A 379 -22.91 -4.28 -16.53
CA PRO A 379 -22.39 -3.72 -17.76
C PRO A 379 -23.35 -2.72 -18.45
N ALA A 380 -24.66 -2.95 -18.34
CA ALA A 380 -25.68 -2.10 -18.93
C ALA A 380 -25.99 -0.82 -18.13
N THR A 381 -25.73 -0.82 -16.83
CA THR A 381 -26.12 0.30 -15.93
C THR A 381 -24.92 1.11 -15.42
N ILE A 382 -23.71 0.67 -15.71
CA ILE A 382 -22.48 1.35 -15.25
C ILE A 382 -22.43 2.75 -15.86
N ASP A 383 -22.24 3.74 -14.98
CA ASP A 383 -22.01 5.12 -15.38
C ASP A 383 -20.88 5.72 -14.55
N VAL A 384 -19.98 6.43 -15.20
CA VAL A 384 -18.80 7.03 -14.58
C VAL A 384 -18.91 8.54 -14.69
N VAL A 385 -19.33 9.17 -13.60
CA VAL A 385 -19.66 10.59 -13.56
C VAL A 385 -18.55 11.38 -12.91
N GLN A 386 -18.02 12.37 -13.62
CA GLN A 386 -17.10 13.34 -13.04
C GLN A 386 -17.80 14.22 -12.01
N GLN A 387 -17.25 14.33 -10.82
CA GLN A 387 -17.80 15.07 -9.69
C GLN A 387 -17.05 16.37 -9.40
N SER A 388 -15.72 16.36 -9.49
CA SER A 388 -14.87 17.53 -9.26
C SER A 388 -13.60 17.48 -10.13
N GLN A 389 -12.82 18.59 -10.14
CA GLN A 389 -11.69 18.79 -11.05
C GLN A 389 -10.44 19.26 -10.29
N HIS A 390 -10.02 18.52 -9.27
CA HIS A 390 -8.80 18.85 -8.53
C HIS A 390 -7.65 17.91 -8.87
N GLY A 391 -7.98 16.68 -9.25
CA GLY A 391 -7.03 15.61 -9.53
C GLY A 391 -6.29 15.13 -8.30
N SER A 392 -5.61 14.01 -8.42
CA SER A 392 -4.77 13.41 -7.38
C SER A 392 -3.29 13.54 -7.74
N PHE A 393 -2.43 13.80 -6.74
CA PHE A 393 -1.03 14.15 -6.94
C PHE A 393 -0.20 12.99 -7.46
N SER A 394 -0.24 11.86 -6.79
CA SER A 394 0.68 10.75 -7.07
C SER A 394 0.11 9.41 -6.66
N VAL A 395 0.47 8.38 -7.40
CA VAL A 395 0.18 6.99 -7.04
C VAL A 395 0.87 6.58 -5.73
N ASP A 396 1.96 7.21 -5.34
CA ASP A 396 2.66 6.88 -4.09
C ASP A 396 1.89 7.34 -2.86
N CYS A 397 1.19 8.49 -2.95
CA CYS A 397 0.35 8.98 -1.86
C CYS A 397 -1.07 8.37 -1.96
N PRO A 398 -1.44 7.41 -1.11
CA PRO A 398 -2.73 6.75 -1.18
C PRO A 398 -3.87 7.71 -0.81
N THR A 399 -5.05 7.45 -1.37
CA THR A 399 -6.27 7.96 -0.77
C THR A 399 -6.58 7.19 0.52
N THR A 400 -7.08 7.86 1.53
CA THR A 400 -7.44 7.20 2.80
C THR A 400 -8.84 7.60 3.24
N SER A 401 -9.52 6.73 3.97
CA SER A 401 -10.91 6.96 4.41
C SER A 401 -10.96 7.32 5.88
N LEU A 402 -11.71 8.37 6.20
CA LEU A 402 -11.95 8.83 7.57
C LEU A 402 -13.39 9.33 7.71
N ASP A 403 -14.15 8.74 8.64
CA ASP A 403 -15.52 9.13 8.98
C ASP A 403 -16.43 9.32 7.75
N GLY A 404 -16.37 8.39 6.80
CA GLY A 404 -17.18 8.41 5.57
C GLY A 404 -16.75 9.45 4.53
N ALA A 405 -15.61 10.12 4.75
CA ALA A 405 -14.93 10.93 3.74
C ALA A 405 -13.72 10.20 3.19
N THR A 406 -13.40 10.44 1.93
CA THR A 406 -12.12 10.03 1.36
C THR A 406 -11.19 11.23 1.33
N LEU A 407 -10.04 11.11 1.97
CA LEU A 407 -8.99 12.12 1.95
C LEU A 407 -8.03 11.85 0.81
N PHE A 408 -7.65 12.87 0.07
CA PHE A 408 -6.69 12.80 -1.03
C PHE A 408 -5.90 14.11 -1.15
N VAL A 409 -4.74 14.03 -1.76
CA VAL A 409 -3.90 15.21 -2.04
C VAL A 409 -4.19 15.69 -3.45
N ASP A 410 -4.38 17.00 -3.63
CA ASP A 410 -4.68 17.59 -4.94
C ASP A 410 -3.50 17.41 -5.93
N ALA A 411 -3.77 17.52 -7.23
CA ALA A 411 -2.75 17.31 -8.28
C ALA A 411 -1.51 18.21 -8.16
N ASN A 412 -1.59 19.33 -7.44
CA ASN A 412 -0.45 20.21 -7.22
C ASN A 412 0.42 19.76 -6.03
N GLY A 413 -0.03 18.81 -5.23
CA GLY A 413 0.66 18.32 -4.05
C GLY A 413 0.74 19.34 -2.92
N ARG A 414 -0.22 20.26 -2.80
CA ARG A 414 -0.17 21.38 -1.83
C ARG A 414 -1.41 21.52 -0.97
N SER A 415 -2.46 20.80 -1.25
CA SER A 415 -3.65 20.78 -0.41
C SER A 415 -4.15 19.37 -0.15
N LEU A 416 -4.58 19.14 1.06
CA LEU A 416 -5.31 17.94 1.45
C LEU A 416 -6.81 18.23 1.31
N ARG A 417 -7.50 17.37 0.58
CA ARG A 417 -8.91 17.49 0.31
C ARG A 417 -9.70 16.35 0.89
N GLN A 418 -10.94 16.64 1.32
CA GLN A 418 -11.91 15.63 1.68
C GLN A 418 -12.97 15.51 0.57
N TYR A 419 -13.21 14.29 0.12
CA TYR A 419 -14.21 13.94 -0.89
C TYR A 419 -15.40 13.29 -0.19
N VAL A 420 -16.54 13.99 -0.17
CA VAL A 420 -17.72 13.64 0.64
C VAL A 420 -18.97 13.77 -0.20
N TYR A 421 -19.88 12.82 -0.06
CA TYR A 421 -21.20 12.91 -0.65
C TYR A 421 -22.05 13.97 0.05
N ASN A 422 -22.61 14.89 -0.74
CA ASN A 422 -23.55 15.91 -0.29
C ASN A 422 -24.97 15.54 -0.73
N PHE A 423 -25.80 15.18 0.22
CA PHE A 423 -27.17 14.76 -0.04
C PHE A 423 -28.03 15.85 -0.72
N ASN A 424 -27.80 17.12 -0.39
CA ASN A 424 -28.62 18.23 -0.95
C ASN A 424 -28.35 18.48 -2.44
N GLU A 425 -27.20 18.05 -2.94
CA GLU A 425 -26.77 18.24 -4.32
C GLU A 425 -26.78 16.93 -5.11
N ASP A 426 -27.02 15.82 -4.43
CA ASP A 426 -26.90 14.46 -4.96
C ASP A 426 -25.57 14.23 -5.69
N ALA A 427 -24.50 14.77 -5.14
CA ALA A 427 -23.17 14.76 -5.74
C ALA A 427 -22.08 14.68 -4.68
N PHE A 428 -20.90 14.20 -5.07
CA PHE A 428 -19.73 14.30 -4.23
C PHE A 428 -19.09 15.68 -4.37
N ARG A 429 -18.62 16.22 -3.25
CA ARG A 429 -17.85 17.46 -3.19
C ARG A 429 -16.46 17.24 -2.66
N SER A 430 -15.52 17.98 -3.22
CA SER A 430 -14.15 18.06 -2.76
C SER A 430 -13.92 19.40 -2.04
N ALA A 431 -13.68 19.34 -0.72
CA ALA A 431 -13.37 20.51 0.09
C ALA A 431 -11.91 20.46 0.57
N ASP A 432 -11.23 21.60 0.54
CA ASP A 432 -9.86 21.73 1.05
C ASP A 432 -9.89 21.88 2.58
N VAL A 433 -9.29 20.92 3.30
CA VAL A 433 -9.17 20.91 4.77
C VAL A 433 -7.89 21.57 5.24
N SER A 434 -6.94 21.81 4.36
CA SER A 434 -5.61 22.36 4.68
C SER A 434 -5.47 23.87 4.39
N VAL A 435 -6.56 24.58 4.11
CA VAL A 435 -6.56 26.01 3.71
C VAL A 435 -5.71 26.88 4.66
N LEU A 436 -5.84 26.69 5.97
CA LEU A 436 -5.08 27.47 6.97
C LEU A 436 -3.68 26.94 7.24
N ALA A 437 -3.33 25.79 6.69
CA ALA A 437 -2.06 25.12 6.93
C ALA A 437 -1.37 24.66 5.63
N SER A 438 -1.71 25.27 4.50
CA SER A 438 -1.21 24.88 3.17
C SER A 438 0.33 24.90 3.05
N GLN A 439 1.01 25.71 3.85
CA GLN A 439 2.47 25.77 3.93
C GLN A 439 3.11 24.49 4.53
N LEU A 440 2.32 23.64 5.19
CA LEU A 440 2.80 22.39 5.78
C LEU A 440 2.71 21.21 4.80
N ILE A 441 1.86 21.30 3.77
CA ILE A 441 1.68 20.26 2.77
C ILE A 441 2.60 20.54 1.57
N SER A 442 3.50 19.63 1.30
CA SER A 442 4.49 19.78 0.21
C SER A 442 4.75 18.44 -0.48
N LYS A 443 3.98 18.17 -1.54
CA LYS A 443 4.11 16.96 -2.35
C LYS A 443 4.14 15.68 -1.49
N PRO A 444 3.08 15.36 -0.76
CA PRO A 444 3.04 14.18 0.08
C PRO A 444 3.31 12.89 -0.72
N VAL A 445 4.06 11.99 -0.11
CA VAL A 445 4.43 10.69 -0.69
C VAL A 445 3.74 9.53 0.01
N ASP A 446 3.19 9.75 1.20
CA ASP A 446 2.41 8.74 1.90
C ASP A 446 1.50 9.39 2.95
N MET A 447 0.39 8.74 3.27
CA MET A 447 -0.48 9.09 4.39
C MET A 447 -1.31 7.90 4.84
N ASP A 448 -1.56 7.83 6.15
CA ASP A 448 -2.51 6.87 6.72
C ASP A 448 -3.20 7.47 7.95
N VAL A 449 -4.25 6.82 8.43
CA VAL A 449 -5.13 7.27 9.50
C VAL A 449 -5.01 6.39 10.72
N VAL A 450 -4.94 7.03 11.88
CA VAL A 450 -5.15 6.39 13.19
C VAL A 450 -6.46 6.92 13.74
N THR A 451 -7.42 6.04 13.97
CA THR A 451 -8.74 6.42 14.48
C THR A 451 -8.72 6.50 16.00
N SER A 452 -9.50 7.42 16.54
CA SER A 452 -9.68 7.54 17.99
C SER A 452 -10.25 6.24 18.59
N THR A 453 -9.67 5.80 19.67
CA THR A 453 -10.15 4.65 20.46
C THR A 453 -10.91 5.09 21.72
N THR A 454 -10.81 6.36 22.10
CA THR A 454 -11.45 6.93 23.29
C THR A 454 -12.24 8.18 22.92
N SER A 455 -13.17 8.59 23.78
CA SER A 455 -13.93 9.83 23.60
C SER A 455 -13.09 11.10 23.85
N GLU A 456 -11.87 10.95 24.31
CA GLU A 456 -10.94 12.05 24.63
C GLU A 456 -9.94 12.33 23.51
N ASP A 457 -9.79 11.38 22.57
CA ASP A 457 -8.89 11.49 21.44
C ASP A 457 -9.65 11.87 20.18
N ALA A 458 -8.97 12.54 19.26
CA ALA A 458 -9.43 12.76 17.90
C ALA A 458 -8.77 11.78 16.93
N ASN A 459 -9.27 11.75 15.70
CA ASN A 459 -8.61 11.00 14.64
C ASN A 459 -7.36 11.73 14.17
N TYR A 460 -6.30 10.98 13.89
CA TYR A 460 -5.04 11.53 13.40
C TYR A 460 -4.75 11.04 11.99
N VAL A 461 -4.46 11.96 11.08
CA VAL A 461 -3.96 11.66 9.74
C VAL A 461 -2.47 12.00 9.72
N PHE A 462 -1.64 11.01 9.54
CA PHE A 462 -0.20 11.17 9.42
C PHE A 462 0.17 11.31 7.95
N ILE A 463 0.83 12.39 7.59
CA ILE A 463 1.14 12.76 6.21
C ILE A 463 2.65 12.95 6.10
N ILE A 464 3.28 12.29 5.13
CA ILE A 464 4.71 12.39 4.88
C ILE A 464 4.95 13.15 3.59
N ASN A 465 5.67 14.25 3.67
CA ASN A 465 6.08 15.05 2.52
C ASN A 465 7.30 14.45 1.79
N GLN A 466 7.49 14.83 0.54
CA GLN A 466 8.61 14.38 -0.30
C GLN A 466 9.98 14.72 0.29
N ASP A 467 10.09 15.81 1.03
CA ASP A 467 11.33 16.23 1.72
C ASP A 467 11.62 15.43 2.99
N GLY A 468 10.76 14.50 3.36
CA GLY A 468 10.89 13.68 4.57
C GLY A 468 10.37 14.33 5.84
N THR A 469 9.74 15.52 5.75
CA THR A 469 9.01 16.08 6.89
C THR A 469 7.65 15.39 7.06
N ALA A 470 7.19 15.25 8.29
CA ALA A 470 5.86 14.73 8.58
C ALA A 470 4.94 15.82 9.10
N VAL A 471 3.65 15.66 8.82
CA VAL A 471 2.58 16.52 9.30
C VAL A 471 1.48 15.64 9.87
N VAL A 472 1.00 15.99 11.05
CA VAL A 472 -0.12 15.31 11.68
C VAL A 472 -1.33 16.24 11.63
N LEU A 473 -2.41 15.77 11.02
CA LEU A 473 -3.71 16.41 11.07
C LEU A 473 -4.54 15.75 12.17
N ASN A 474 -4.92 16.52 13.18
CA ASN A 474 -5.95 16.15 14.13
C ASN A 474 -7.31 16.57 13.54
N MET A 475 -8.19 15.62 13.29
CA MET A 475 -9.45 15.86 12.60
C MET A 475 -10.63 15.30 13.38
N LEU A 476 -11.55 16.18 13.77
CA LEU A 476 -12.85 15.82 14.34
C LEU A 476 -13.94 16.45 13.51
N ARG A 477 -14.47 15.72 12.56
CA ARG A 477 -15.41 16.23 11.54
C ARG A 477 -16.73 16.70 12.13
N GLU A 478 -17.21 16.05 13.17
CA GLU A 478 -18.49 16.42 13.82
C GLU A 478 -18.43 17.79 14.48
N GLN A 479 -17.24 18.28 14.78
CA GLN A 479 -17.02 19.57 15.44
C GLN A 479 -16.27 20.59 14.55
N ASP A 480 -16.07 20.28 13.28
CA ASP A 480 -15.31 21.11 12.31
C ASP A 480 -13.89 21.45 12.79
N ILE A 481 -13.26 20.56 13.57
CA ILE A 481 -11.90 20.73 14.04
C ILE A 481 -10.92 20.13 13.05
N ASN A 482 -9.99 20.97 12.56
CA ASN A 482 -8.88 20.58 11.71
C ASN A 482 -7.60 21.26 12.21
N GLY A 483 -6.79 20.51 12.97
CA GLY A 483 -5.54 21.00 13.56
C GLY A 483 -4.31 20.37 12.89
N PHE A 484 -3.48 21.15 12.23
CA PHE A 484 -2.26 20.66 11.59
C PHE A 484 -1.04 20.97 12.46
N THR A 485 -0.19 19.96 12.65
CA THR A 485 1.07 20.08 13.41
C THR A 485 2.21 19.47 12.61
N ARG A 486 3.34 20.18 12.56
CA ARG A 486 4.58 19.61 12.01
C ARG A 486 5.16 18.62 13.02
N PHE A 487 5.59 17.48 12.53
CA PHE A 487 6.27 16.46 13.30
C PHE A 487 7.67 16.25 12.73
N ASN A 488 8.70 16.44 13.54
CA ASN A 488 10.11 16.30 13.16
C ASN A 488 10.82 15.46 14.22
N GLN A 489 11.72 14.59 13.79
CA GLN A 489 12.65 13.90 14.67
C GLN A 489 14.04 14.51 14.47
N ILE A 490 14.56 15.17 15.50
CA ILE A 490 15.87 15.86 15.48
C ILE A 490 16.80 15.15 16.45
N ARG A 491 17.98 14.77 15.98
CA ARG A 491 19.00 14.13 16.80
C ARG A 491 19.86 15.17 17.57
N PRO A 492 20.62 14.73 18.59
CA PRO A 492 21.48 15.64 19.36
C PRO A 492 22.52 16.38 18.52
N ASP A 493 22.98 15.79 17.41
CA ASP A 493 23.91 16.43 16.46
C ASP A 493 23.23 17.44 15.50
N GLN A 494 21.95 17.73 15.72
CA GLN A 494 21.09 18.57 14.88
C GLN A 494 20.79 17.99 13.50
N SER A 495 21.15 16.73 13.22
CA SER A 495 20.66 16.03 12.04
C SER A 495 19.17 15.69 12.22
N GLN A 496 18.45 15.58 11.10
CA GLN A 496 17.05 15.25 11.10
C GLN A 496 16.86 13.87 10.47
N ASP A 497 16.12 13.00 11.16
CA ASP A 497 15.63 11.76 10.55
C ASP A 497 14.49 12.07 9.60
N LEU A 498 14.56 11.50 8.38
CA LEU A 498 13.58 11.74 7.34
C LEU A 498 12.52 10.65 7.37
N PHE A 499 11.26 11.03 7.44
CA PHE A 499 10.14 10.10 7.29
C PHE A 499 10.00 9.67 5.83
N LYS A 500 9.80 8.38 5.59
CA LYS A 500 9.71 7.80 4.24
C LYS A 500 8.37 7.16 3.95
N GLN A 501 7.77 6.51 4.94
CA GLN A 501 6.48 5.85 4.81
C GLN A 501 5.79 5.71 6.16
N CYS A 502 4.46 5.67 6.15
CA CYS A 502 3.64 5.33 7.31
C CYS A 502 2.58 4.29 6.94
N VAL A 503 2.21 3.49 7.92
CA VAL A 503 1.07 2.57 7.80
C VAL A 503 0.45 2.34 9.17
N SER A 504 -0.85 2.40 9.25
CA SER A 504 -1.62 2.09 10.45
C SER A 504 -2.16 0.66 10.35
N VAL A 505 -1.81 -0.18 11.30
CA VAL A 505 -2.27 -1.58 11.39
C VAL A 505 -2.90 -1.78 12.75
N ASN A 506 -4.15 -2.21 12.80
CA ASN A 506 -4.90 -2.38 14.05
C ASN A 506 -4.84 -1.12 14.95
N ASN A 507 -4.94 0.04 14.31
CA ASN A 507 -4.85 1.36 14.93
C ASN A 507 -3.49 1.71 15.56
N VAL A 508 -2.45 0.92 15.27
CA VAL A 508 -1.06 1.19 15.65
C VAL A 508 -0.31 1.74 14.44
N LEU A 509 0.27 2.92 14.57
CA LEU A 509 1.00 3.58 13.49
C LEU A 509 2.46 3.14 13.47
N PHE A 510 2.91 2.63 12.32
CA PHE A 510 4.30 2.32 12.02
C PHE A 510 4.84 3.32 11.01
N VAL A 511 6.06 3.78 11.23
CA VAL A 511 6.74 4.71 10.33
C VAL A 511 8.13 4.19 9.97
N ILE A 512 8.53 4.40 8.71
CA ILE A 512 9.92 4.21 8.27
C ILE A 512 10.61 5.57 8.38
N THR A 513 11.71 5.61 9.12
CA THR A 513 12.61 6.76 9.18
C THR A 513 13.97 6.43 8.58
N GLU A 514 14.62 7.42 7.97
CA GLU A 514 15.95 7.32 7.37
C GLU A 514 16.87 8.31 8.05
N HIS A 515 17.86 7.79 8.77
CA HIS A 515 18.86 8.60 9.47
C HIS A 515 20.00 9.06 8.55
N SER A 516 20.45 8.16 7.67
CA SER A 516 21.45 8.47 6.63
C SER A 516 21.04 7.71 5.36
N PRO A 517 21.56 8.05 4.17
CA PRO A 517 21.13 7.42 2.92
C PRO A 517 21.16 5.89 2.89
N SER A 518 21.67 5.26 3.92
CA SER A 518 21.81 3.80 4.01
C SER A 518 21.20 3.18 5.26
N VAL A 519 20.66 3.97 6.20
CA VAL A 519 20.16 3.44 7.48
C VAL A 519 18.70 3.83 7.63
N ARG A 520 17.83 2.82 7.54
CA ARG A 520 16.39 2.95 7.76
C ARG A 520 15.97 2.15 8.98
N THR A 521 15.08 2.70 9.75
CA THR A 521 14.47 2.05 10.90
C THR A 521 12.96 2.05 10.77
N ILE A 522 12.31 1.05 11.35
CA ILE A 522 10.87 0.99 11.49
C ILE A 522 10.55 1.30 12.94
N ASN A 523 9.75 2.33 13.16
CA ASN A 523 9.34 2.77 14.47
C ASN A 523 7.83 2.61 14.63
N GLN A 524 7.40 2.19 15.81
CA GLN A 524 6.00 2.22 16.21
C GLN A 524 5.76 3.55 16.92
N MET A 525 4.74 4.29 16.50
CA MET A 525 4.32 5.51 17.19
C MET A 525 3.26 5.19 18.23
N THR A 526 3.46 5.69 19.44
CA THR A 526 2.53 5.52 20.56
C THR A 526 2.60 6.72 21.48
N PHE A 527 1.49 7.07 22.10
CA PHE A 527 1.42 8.14 23.12
C PHE A 527 1.95 7.70 24.49
N ASP A 528 2.26 6.42 24.68
CA ASP A 528 2.83 5.91 25.93
C ASP A 528 4.30 6.27 26.14
N HIS A 529 5.00 6.68 25.09
CA HIS A 529 6.39 7.06 25.14
C HIS A 529 6.56 8.58 25.22
N LEU A 530 7.53 9.03 26.00
CA LEU A 530 7.82 10.45 26.23
C LEU A 530 8.96 10.98 25.35
N MET A 531 9.63 10.09 24.62
CA MET A 531 10.80 10.41 23.80
C MET A 531 10.76 9.69 22.45
N ASP A 532 11.48 10.23 21.49
CA ASP A 532 11.64 9.59 20.18
C ASP A 532 12.64 8.45 20.24
N SER A 533 12.42 7.41 19.39
CA SER A 533 13.27 6.22 19.29
C SER A 533 13.54 5.55 20.65
N SER A 534 12.60 5.65 21.58
CA SER A 534 12.82 5.25 22.97
C SER A 534 12.53 3.78 23.22
N VAL A 535 13.17 3.26 24.26
CA VAL A 535 12.98 1.93 24.82
C VAL A 535 12.63 2.03 26.29
N LYS A 536 11.62 1.27 26.72
CA LYS A 536 11.21 1.17 28.13
C LYS A 536 11.79 -0.09 28.79
N PHE A 537 12.33 0.10 29.98
CA PHE A 537 12.87 -0.96 30.83
C PHE A 537 12.04 -1.04 32.11
N ASN A 538 11.35 -2.15 32.30
CA ASN A 538 10.52 -2.38 33.48
C ASN A 538 11.40 -2.79 34.68
N ALA A 539 11.01 -2.34 35.87
CA ALA A 539 11.67 -2.76 37.10
C ALA A 539 11.40 -4.26 37.39
N PRO A 540 12.33 -5.00 38.03
CA PRO A 540 13.68 -4.57 38.41
C PRO A 540 14.63 -4.58 37.21
N HIS A 541 15.44 -3.56 37.06
CA HIS A 541 16.47 -3.46 36.01
C HIS A 541 17.89 -3.44 36.62
N GLY A 542 18.89 -3.81 35.82
CA GLY A 542 20.30 -3.78 36.21
C GLY A 542 20.92 -2.38 36.06
N THR A 543 22.18 -2.27 36.41
CA THR A 543 22.99 -1.05 36.16
C THR A 543 23.33 -0.86 34.69
N THR A 544 23.25 -1.90 33.85
CA THR A 544 23.48 -1.82 32.40
C THR A 544 22.15 -2.08 31.71
N LEU A 545 21.74 -1.13 30.86
CA LEU A 545 20.58 -1.24 29.98
C LEU A 545 21.10 -1.46 28.55
N SER A 546 20.61 -2.53 27.91
CA SER A 546 21.03 -2.95 26.55
C SER A 546 19.84 -2.99 25.60
N GLY A 547 20.11 -3.10 24.30
CA GLY A 547 19.06 -3.08 23.25
C GLY A 547 18.83 -1.70 22.66
N LEU A 548 19.81 -0.80 22.82
CA LEU A 548 19.82 0.55 22.27
C LEU A 548 20.72 0.66 21.02
N ASP A 549 20.90 -0.43 20.27
CA ASP A 549 21.81 -0.49 19.11
C ASP A 549 21.47 0.59 18.06
N HIS A 550 20.20 0.95 17.90
CA HIS A 550 19.71 1.97 16.97
C HIS A 550 20.09 3.42 17.41
N LEU A 551 20.56 3.59 18.65
CA LEU A 551 21.01 4.85 19.23
C LEU A 551 22.52 4.84 19.52
N ALA A 552 23.27 3.86 19.02
CA ALA A 552 24.70 3.73 19.29
C ALA A 552 25.47 4.96 18.83
N GLY A 553 26.16 5.61 19.77
CA GLY A 553 26.90 6.87 19.55
C GLY A 553 26.12 8.13 19.87
N ASP A 554 24.79 8.06 19.97
CA ASP A 554 23.94 9.20 20.32
C ASP A 554 23.97 9.49 21.83
N THR A 555 23.76 10.76 22.17
CA THR A 555 23.49 11.18 23.54
C THR A 555 21.99 11.09 23.78
N VAL A 556 21.59 10.26 24.74
CA VAL A 556 20.19 9.97 25.06
C VAL A 556 19.78 10.56 26.38
N GLN A 557 18.52 10.94 26.50
CA GLN A 557 17.88 11.31 27.74
C GLN A 557 17.34 10.07 28.43
N ILE A 558 17.29 10.11 29.75
CA ILE A 558 16.80 9.02 30.60
C ILE A 558 15.70 9.57 31.51
N VAL A 559 14.58 8.90 31.58
CA VAL A 559 13.46 9.22 32.49
C VAL A 559 13.13 7.99 33.34
N ALA A 560 13.11 8.16 34.64
CA ALA A 560 12.66 7.14 35.59
C ALA A 560 11.32 7.59 36.19
N GLY A 561 10.23 6.91 35.84
CA GLY A 561 8.88 7.40 36.11
C GLY A 561 8.66 8.76 35.46
N TYR A 562 8.65 9.84 36.25
CA TYR A 562 8.58 11.23 35.75
C TYR A 562 9.82 12.05 36.14
N SER A 563 10.87 11.40 36.62
CA SER A 563 12.14 12.07 37.01
C SER A 563 13.12 12.01 35.84
N VAL A 564 13.54 13.16 35.38
CA VAL A 564 14.55 13.32 34.34
C VAL A 564 15.93 13.10 34.94
N LEU A 565 16.67 12.10 34.46
CA LEU A 565 18.03 11.79 34.88
C LEU A 565 19.05 12.46 33.95
N SER A 566 20.32 12.38 34.33
CA SER A 566 21.39 12.95 33.49
C SER A 566 21.52 12.18 32.17
N GLU A 567 21.80 12.90 31.10
CA GLU A 567 22.08 12.32 29.79
C GLU A 567 23.25 11.32 29.80
N ARG A 568 23.23 10.36 28.88
CA ARG A 568 24.29 9.37 28.68
C ARG A 568 24.52 9.19 27.18
N THR A 569 25.74 8.83 26.80
CA THR A 569 26.05 8.41 25.44
C THR A 569 25.94 6.90 25.35
N VAL A 570 25.20 6.40 24.39
CA VAL A 570 25.06 4.95 24.11
C VAL A 570 26.39 4.44 23.53
N ASN A 571 26.93 3.38 24.10
CA ASN A 571 28.17 2.80 23.61
C ASN A 571 27.98 2.05 22.27
N GLY A 572 29.07 1.61 21.63
CA GLY A 572 29.02 0.89 20.35
C GLY A 572 28.37 -0.50 20.42
N SER A 573 28.04 -0.99 21.60
CA SER A 573 27.29 -2.24 21.83
C SER A 573 25.83 -2.01 22.15
N GLY A 574 25.32 -0.78 21.96
CA GLY A 574 23.92 -0.44 22.23
C GLY A 574 23.57 -0.44 23.72
N GLU A 575 24.51 -0.01 24.58
CA GLU A 575 24.30 -0.05 26.04
C GLU A 575 24.59 1.30 26.70
N ILE A 576 23.88 1.54 27.81
CA ILE A 576 24.18 2.64 28.76
C ILE A 576 24.38 2.08 30.16
N THR A 577 25.12 2.81 31.00
CA THR A 577 25.35 2.42 32.41
C THR A 577 24.69 3.41 33.33
N LEU A 578 23.88 2.92 34.25
CA LEU A 578 23.23 3.65 35.35
C LEU A 578 24.13 3.61 36.58
N SER A 579 24.04 4.62 37.44
CA SER A 579 24.57 4.53 38.79
C SER A 579 23.78 3.51 39.63
N ALA A 580 24.39 2.99 40.69
CA ALA A 580 23.69 2.06 41.58
C ALA A 580 22.43 2.67 42.23
N ALA A 581 22.43 4.00 42.46
CA ALA A 581 21.27 4.72 42.98
C ALA A 581 20.12 4.83 41.95
N GLU A 582 20.45 5.10 40.68
CA GLU A 582 19.48 5.12 39.58
C GLU A 582 18.90 3.74 39.29
N ALA A 583 19.75 2.69 39.28
CA ALA A 583 19.31 1.32 39.11
C ALA A 583 18.45 0.79 40.26
N ALA A 584 18.57 1.38 41.45
CA ALA A 584 17.73 1.03 42.61
C ALA A 584 16.35 1.71 42.59
N LEU A 585 16.08 2.63 41.67
CA LEU A 585 14.74 3.18 41.45
C LEU A 585 13.81 2.06 40.97
N ASN A 586 12.68 1.90 41.63
CA ASN A 586 11.70 0.86 41.30
C ASN A 586 10.64 1.38 40.31
N ASP A 587 11.05 2.26 39.38
CA ASP A 587 10.24 2.86 38.37
C ASP A 587 10.57 2.27 36.98
N THR A 588 9.67 2.37 36.02
CA THR A 588 10.00 2.11 34.63
C THR A 588 10.97 3.18 34.14
N ILE A 589 12.10 2.75 33.57
CA ILE A 589 13.07 3.63 32.94
C ILE A 589 12.83 3.69 31.44
N GLU A 590 12.67 4.88 30.90
CA GLU A 590 12.61 5.13 29.47
C GLU A 590 13.91 5.83 29.02
N VAL A 591 14.49 5.34 27.92
CA VAL A 591 15.73 5.87 27.33
C VAL A 591 15.49 6.19 25.87
N GLY A 592 15.77 7.41 25.43
CA GLY A 592 15.51 7.82 24.05
C GLY A 592 16.05 9.21 23.72
N LEU A 593 15.65 9.70 22.55
CA LEU A 593 15.98 11.04 22.07
C LEU A 593 14.94 12.02 22.58
N ASN A 594 15.40 13.04 23.31
CA ASN A 594 14.52 14.10 23.79
C ASN A 594 14.10 15.03 22.65
N PHE A 595 12.87 15.50 22.69
CA PHE A 595 12.36 16.57 21.83
C PHE A 595 11.66 17.65 22.67
N SER A 596 11.62 18.85 22.14
CA SER A 596 10.92 19.96 22.80
C SER A 596 9.57 20.20 22.16
N VAL A 597 8.54 20.36 22.98
CA VAL A 597 7.22 20.77 22.53
C VAL A 597 7.11 22.28 22.61
N THR A 598 6.56 22.91 21.57
CA THR A 598 6.28 24.35 21.55
C THR A 598 4.86 24.58 21.09
N VAL A 599 4.06 25.25 21.91
CA VAL A 599 2.72 25.75 21.57
C VAL A 599 2.75 27.26 21.68
N GLN A 600 2.46 27.96 20.59
CA GLN A 600 2.40 29.42 20.57
C GLN A 600 1.04 29.87 20.03
N SER A 601 0.35 30.69 20.79
CA SER A 601 -0.93 31.26 20.34
C SER A 601 -0.71 32.28 19.20
N MET A 602 -1.77 32.53 18.42
CA MET A 602 -1.81 33.71 17.57
C MET A 602 -1.76 34.99 18.43
N PRO A 603 -1.24 36.13 17.91
CA PRO A 603 -1.29 37.38 18.63
C PRO A 603 -2.71 37.72 19.07
N LEU A 604 -2.85 38.01 20.36
CA LEU A 604 -4.18 38.28 20.94
C LEU A 604 -4.75 39.58 20.41
N ASN A 605 -6.01 39.51 19.98
CA ASN A 605 -6.80 40.66 19.56
C ASN A 605 -7.93 40.91 20.56
N THR A 606 -7.98 42.09 21.17
CA THR A 606 -9.08 42.47 22.03
C THR A 606 -10.13 43.25 21.25
N ALA A 607 -11.40 43.01 21.57
CA ALA A 607 -12.49 43.81 20.99
C ALA A 607 -12.47 45.21 21.61
N GLY A 608 -12.45 46.25 20.79
CA GLY A 608 -12.57 47.61 21.25
C GLY A 608 -14.03 47.95 21.66
N PRO A 609 -14.25 49.08 22.35
CA PRO A 609 -15.60 49.46 22.85
C PRO A 609 -16.71 49.53 21.78
N ARG A 610 -16.37 49.53 20.50
CA ARG A 610 -17.29 49.58 19.35
C ARG A 610 -17.33 48.28 18.55
N GLY A 611 -16.82 47.19 19.11
CA GLY A 611 -16.78 45.89 18.40
C GLY A 611 -15.65 45.78 17.34
N ASN A 612 -14.83 46.85 17.14
CA ASN A 612 -13.72 46.80 16.21
C ASN A 612 -12.52 46.09 16.88
N GLN A 613 -11.81 45.26 16.12
CA GLN A 613 -10.57 44.64 16.61
C GLN A 613 -9.51 45.71 16.86
N ASN A 614 -9.00 45.75 18.07
CA ASN A 614 -8.03 46.77 18.50
C ASN A 614 -6.58 46.25 18.35
N VAL A 615 -6.15 46.07 17.09
CA VAL A 615 -4.80 45.54 16.74
C VAL A 615 -3.69 46.48 17.15
N LEU A 616 -3.95 47.80 17.22
CA LEU A 616 -2.95 48.84 17.44
C LEU A 616 -2.68 49.15 18.91
N ASN A 617 -3.57 48.75 19.83
CA ASN A 617 -3.37 49.04 21.26
C ASN A 617 -2.33 48.10 21.86
N GLN A 618 -1.61 48.66 22.85
CA GLN A 618 -0.74 47.82 23.67
C GLN A 618 -1.57 46.94 24.59
N LYS A 619 -1.17 45.70 24.74
CA LYS A 619 -1.83 44.67 25.54
C LYS A 619 -0.80 44.04 26.48
N ARG A 620 -1.31 43.56 27.60
CA ARG A 620 -0.53 42.76 28.54
C ARG A 620 -1.40 41.63 29.05
N ILE A 621 -0.84 40.43 29.13
CA ILE A 621 -1.49 39.31 29.78
C ILE A 621 -1.22 39.41 31.27
N ASP A 622 -2.25 39.48 32.07
CA ASP A 622 -2.17 39.54 33.51
C ASP A 622 -2.15 38.12 34.11
N PHE A 623 -3.02 37.24 33.63
CA PHE A 623 -3.08 35.84 34.04
C PHE A 623 -3.21 34.91 32.85
N ILE A 624 -2.60 33.71 32.98
CA ILE A 624 -2.75 32.60 32.04
C ILE A 624 -3.25 31.41 32.82
N ASN A 625 -4.39 30.86 32.40
CA ASN A 625 -4.97 29.63 32.93
C ASN A 625 -4.78 28.53 31.92
N LEU A 626 -4.04 27.47 32.28
CA LEU A 626 -3.85 26.29 31.47
C LEU A 626 -4.76 25.19 31.98
N ARG A 627 -5.62 24.68 31.14
CA ARG A 627 -6.38 23.47 31.43
C ARG A 627 -5.60 22.27 30.88
N VAL A 628 -5.16 21.40 31.77
CA VAL A 628 -4.27 20.29 31.45
C VAL A 628 -4.78 18.98 32.02
N ILE A 629 -4.38 17.87 31.39
CA ILE A 629 -4.55 16.50 31.89
C ILE A 629 -3.17 15.86 32.00
N ASN A 630 -2.88 15.25 33.15
CA ASN A 630 -1.65 14.46 33.39
C ASN A 630 -0.40 15.15 32.85
N SER A 631 -0.17 16.42 33.19
CA SER A 631 0.90 17.26 32.62
C SER A 631 1.89 17.77 33.66
N ALA A 632 3.17 17.82 33.27
CA ALA A 632 4.27 18.30 34.12
C ALA A 632 5.34 19.01 33.29
N GLY A 633 6.25 19.73 33.95
CA GLY A 633 7.42 20.33 33.28
C GLY A 633 7.12 21.48 32.32
N ILE A 634 6.04 22.22 32.54
CA ILE A 634 5.55 23.30 31.66
C ILE A 634 6.32 24.60 31.91
N TYR A 635 6.68 25.29 30.83
CA TYR A 635 7.25 26.64 30.85
C TYR A 635 6.36 27.57 30.03
N ILE A 636 6.15 28.78 30.54
CA ILE A 636 5.50 29.88 29.83
C ILE A 636 6.50 31.00 29.61
N ASP A 637 6.75 31.37 28.37
CA ASP A 637 7.73 32.38 27.96
C ASP A 637 9.11 32.19 28.62
N GLY A 638 9.51 30.94 28.82
CA GLY A 638 10.79 30.55 29.44
C GLY A 638 10.78 30.49 30.98
N ASN A 639 9.66 30.81 31.62
CA ASN A 639 9.51 30.70 33.07
C ASN A 639 8.84 29.37 33.45
N PRO A 640 9.37 28.58 34.39
CA PRO A 640 8.78 27.35 34.82
C PRO A 640 7.47 27.61 35.56
N VAL A 641 6.45 26.84 35.24
CA VAL A 641 5.15 26.87 35.91
C VAL A 641 5.21 26.01 37.16
N ALA A 642 4.84 26.58 38.31
CA ALA A 642 4.86 25.87 39.57
C ALA A 642 3.70 24.85 39.67
N VAL A 643 3.98 23.60 39.40
CA VAL A 643 3.00 22.47 39.52
C VAL A 643 2.83 22.08 41.00
N ARG A 644 3.76 22.42 41.88
CA ARG A 644 3.69 22.18 43.33
C ARG A 644 3.56 23.49 44.07
N PRO A 645 2.47 23.74 44.79
CA PRO A 645 2.38 24.93 45.65
C PRO A 645 3.38 24.81 46.79
N PHE A 646 4.12 25.93 47.02
CA PHE A 646 5.03 26.04 48.15
C PHE A 646 4.24 26.01 49.48
N GLY A 647 4.43 24.97 50.25
CA GLY A 647 3.70 24.77 51.54
C GLY A 647 2.92 23.46 51.64
N ASP A 648 2.84 22.68 50.59
CA ASP A 648 2.22 21.34 50.61
C ASP A 648 3.19 20.26 51.15
N ALA A 649 3.94 20.65 52.17
CA ALA A 649 5.07 19.88 52.72
C ALA A 649 4.71 18.54 53.38
N GLY A 650 3.43 18.21 53.46
CA GLY A 650 3.00 16.96 54.05
C GLY A 650 2.85 15.81 53.08
N ASN A 651 2.51 16.07 51.84
CA ASN A 651 2.09 15.04 50.88
C ASN A 651 3.01 14.87 49.65
N SER A 652 3.96 15.77 49.43
CA SER A 652 4.84 15.71 48.26
C SER A 652 6.25 16.22 48.63
N PRO A 653 7.14 15.33 49.13
CA PRO A 653 8.51 15.71 49.50
C PRO A 653 9.27 16.24 48.29
N LEU A 654 10.10 17.27 48.48
CA LEU A 654 10.88 17.93 47.44
C LEU A 654 11.86 17.02 46.69
N ASN A 655 12.16 15.84 47.21
CA ASN A 655 13.02 14.82 46.62
C ASN A 655 12.26 13.67 45.94
N SER A 656 10.92 13.76 45.81
CA SER A 656 10.12 12.77 45.07
C SER A 656 9.93 13.20 43.61
N SER A 657 9.67 12.22 42.73
CA SER A 657 9.32 12.43 41.31
C SER A 657 8.22 13.51 41.19
N LEU A 658 8.25 14.25 40.08
CA LEU A 658 7.15 15.13 39.71
C LEU A 658 5.87 14.29 39.57
N VAL A 659 4.78 14.75 40.18
CA VAL A 659 3.45 14.16 39.97
C VAL A 659 2.76 15.03 38.92
N PRO A 660 2.38 14.48 37.77
CA PRO A 660 1.64 15.22 36.77
C PRO A 660 0.32 15.79 37.30
N SER A 661 0.00 17.01 36.88
CA SER A 661 -1.21 17.72 37.31
C SER A 661 -2.35 17.51 36.33
N THR A 662 -3.57 17.39 36.86
CA THR A 662 -4.80 17.43 36.07
C THR A 662 -5.71 18.50 36.65
N GLY A 663 -6.20 19.40 35.79
CA GLY A 663 -7.06 20.51 36.17
C GLY A 663 -6.62 21.85 35.59
N ILE A 664 -6.92 22.92 36.29
CA ILE A 664 -6.56 24.26 35.86
C ILE A 664 -5.30 24.69 36.65
N ILE A 665 -4.28 25.08 35.90
CA ILE A 665 -3.05 25.71 36.46
C ILE A 665 -3.14 27.19 36.18
N GLU A 666 -3.16 28.01 37.23
CA GLU A 666 -3.20 29.46 37.13
C GLU A 666 -1.78 30.01 37.30
N GLU A 667 -1.34 30.82 36.34
CA GLU A 667 -0.04 31.47 36.36
C GLU A 667 -0.18 32.97 36.22
N ASN A 668 0.44 33.70 37.16
CA ASN A 668 0.57 35.13 37.09
C ASN A 668 1.66 35.49 36.07
N ASN A 669 1.30 35.94 34.91
CA ASN A 669 2.25 36.29 33.86
C ASN A 669 2.68 37.75 33.94
N GLY A 670 3.16 38.17 35.09
CA GLY A 670 3.70 39.54 35.29
C GLY A 670 4.99 39.85 34.51
N GLY A 671 5.55 38.86 33.76
CA GLY A 671 6.84 38.99 33.10
C GLY A 671 6.81 39.66 31.72
N ASN A 672 5.69 39.61 31.02
CA ASN A 672 5.57 40.19 29.68
C ASN A 672 5.01 41.60 29.75
N GLY A 673 5.86 42.58 29.42
CA GLY A 673 5.48 44.00 29.36
C GLY A 673 4.37 44.26 28.31
N TRP A 674 3.97 45.51 28.19
CA TRP A 674 3.00 45.96 27.20
C TRP A 674 3.54 45.81 25.78
N SER A 675 2.81 45.06 24.94
CA SER A 675 3.13 44.85 23.52
C SER A 675 1.89 44.93 22.64
N ARG A 676 2.08 45.29 21.39
CA ARG A 676 0.99 45.21 20.38
C ARG A 676 0.72 43.81 19.92
N GLN A 677 1.75 42.97 19.91
CA GLN A 677 1.68 41.55 19.50
C GLN A 677 2.03 40.67 20.69
N VAL A 678 1.07 40.33 21.48
CA VAL A 678 1.21 39.41 22.61
C VAL A 678 0.80 38.04 22.17
N ALA A 679 1.75 37.11 22.14
CA ALA A 679 1.57 35.73 21.73
C ALA A 679 2.35 34.82 22.69
N PRO A 680 1.77 34.39 23.81
CA PRO A 680 2.49 33.61 24.80
C PRO A 680 2.93 32.26 24.19
N LYS A 681 4.12 31.85 24.61
CA LYS A 681 4.75 30.60 24.16
C LYS A 681 4.84 29.63 25.33
N ILE A 682 4.17 28.46 25.16
CA ILE A 682 4.27 27.36 26.11
C ILE A 682 5.31 26.40 25.55
N THR A 683 6.27 25.99 26.39
CA THR A 683 7.32 25.04 26.00
C THR A 683 7.49 23.95 27.05
N LEU A 684 7.84 22.76 26.56
CA LEU A 684 8.32 21.65 27.37
C LEU A 684 9.70 21.26 26.85
N PRO A 685 10.77 21.62 27.56
CA PRO A 685 12.12 21.21 27.15
C PRO A 685 12.47 19.79 27.57
N ASP A 686 11.81 19.27 28.59
CA ASP A 686 12.08 17.97 29.20
C ASP A 686 11.05 16.92 28.75
N PRO A 687 11.41 15.63 28.70
CA PRO A 687 10.50 14.55 28.31
C PRO A 687 9.52 14.21 29.46
N THR A 688 8.54 15.07 29.64
CA THR A 688 7.47 14.94 30.62
C THR A 688 6.12 14.85 29.93
N PRO A 689 5.12 14.18 30.53
CA PRO A 689 3.79 14.10 29.93
C PRO A 689 3.15 15.47 29.80
N PHE A 690 2.46 15.70 28.68
CA PHE A 690 1.77 16.96 28.38
C PHE A 690 0.51 16.77 27.56
N HIS A 691 -0.62 17.19 28.12
CA HIS A 691 -1.90 17.23 27.42
C HIS A 691 -2.59 18.57 27.75
N LEU A 692 -2.54 19.51 26.81
CA LEU A 692 -3.15 20.82 26.92
C LEU A 692 -4.53 20.83 26.27
N GLN A 693 -5.57 21.10 27.05
CA GLN A 693 -6.95 21.18 26.54
C GLN A 693 -7.35 22.59 26.15
N ALA A 694 -7.00 23.59 26.97
CA ALA A 694 -7.36 24.97 26.71
C ALA A 694 -6.38 25.93 27.35
N ILE A 695 -6.32 27.14 26.80
CA ILE A 695 -5.60 28.27 27.34
C ILE A 695 -6.57 29.44 27.47
N ASP A 696 -6.76 29.94 28.67
CA ASP A 696 -7.58 31.11 28.95
C ASP A 696 -6.66 32.25 29.34
N TYR A 697 -6.92 33.47 28.86
CA TYR A 697 -6.12 34.64 29.12
C TYR A 697 -6.94 35.77 29.77
N GLU A 698 -6.40 36.37 30.85
CA GLU A 698 -6.85 37.67 31.31
C GLU A 698 -5.95 38.74 30.75
N VAL A 699 -6.52 39.70 30.00
CA VAL A 699 -5.76 40.67 29.19
C VAL A 699 -6.16 42.09 29.54
N SER A 700 -5.17 42.90 29.94
CA SER A 700 -5.29 44.37 30.02
C SER A 700 -4.96 45.01 28.68
N SER A 701 -5.74 46.02 28.27
CA SER A 701 -5.47 46.83 27.07
C SER A 701 -5.46 48.30 27.39
N SER A 702 -4.50 49.06 26.81
CA SER A 702 -4.34 50.50 26.99
C SER A 702 -5.02 51.29 25.90
#